data_c9cf734acc2f3a9bf6d3089a6d289972
#
_entry.id   c9cf734acc2f3a9bf6d3089a6d289972
#
_cell.length_a   1.000
_cell.length_b   1.000
_cell.length_c   1.000
_cell.angle_alpha   90.00
_cell.angle_beta   90.00
_cell.angle_gamma   90.00
#
_symmetry.space_group_name_H-M   'P 1'
#
loop_
_entity.id
_entity.type
_entity.pdbx_description
1 polymer ?
#
loop_
_entity_poly.entity_id
_entity_poly.type
_entity_poly.pdbx_seq_one_letter_code
_entity_poly.pdbx_strand_id
1 'polypeptide(L)'
;MQSTTLRVSLEVGAKGFTKVGPDGLHTVGVVNSYITVPAGAHRVVAIVTGVSISRHVEKYDRQVLLSEDDQSAYELEAAVVGRFEGEAFKSGLTGYPPLHAPVRSATPREVKNIFLPRDVPALRLGTSAVAAEQDVFLDANLLLGHHCAVVGSTGSGKSCTVMAILDGLLDKPIPNGHIVIFDINGEYAQSFSSATPRGRATRTIVLGPQLGSSEGLFLPHWFMNNEENLALLRAGEGVQAPVLQRSIADARAVSSSTQQDVTKLQVIQSAMTVIEQLFGNSNNSEQPTERQLLSMREVVAGQASIDGPCHSQWTEMLRLIDQAGQSAQLSTQKWSLLTAKQKDILSELFQNLRTQISGAFAVLGMGSAEAAPDFDAPVHYSLQQLCDFFLPNRIQIEQANDNKIAGYVATLQMRLSRLLADGRYDFMTRVENHHDPLGSYLRLLMGADPTQATSDPDWPAANLYAKQAETHDEGPSVTIFDLSLVASDVLENVTALLGRILFDFAVRSDPRAAHPVLLVLEEAHRFIPARRDSSGVGTRSTAVFERIAKEGRKFGLSLLLASQRPSELSETVVAQCGTVIAHRLTHEADQTLLRHATALSSRALLDQLPGLAQQHALVTGVSTGVPAAVRIRDVADPPKSNDPNFLRTWSDASKLDELPSHIDRIVAGWQGNSEEQVTETEGDDLI
;
A
#
# COMPACT_ATOMS: atom_id res chain seq x y z
N MET A 1 -8.65 43.68 -0.69
CA MET A 1 -8.12 43.10 0.54
C MET A 1 -7.43 41.78 0.24
N GLN A 2 -6.13 41.82 0.04
CA GLN A 2 -5.28 40.63 -0.11
C GLN A 2 -4.44 40.55 1.18
N SER A 3 -4.97 40.03 2.27
CA SER A 3 -4.16 40.28 3.44
C SER A 3 -4.24 39.21 4.52
N THR A 4 -3.60 38.11 4.25
CA THR A 4 -2.96 37.31 5.30
C THR A 4 -1.56 37.82 5.62
N THR A 5 -1.09 38.88 4.94
CA THR A 5 0.28 39.38 5.02
C THR A 5 0.30 40.74 5.73
N LEU A 6 1.19 40.87 6.72
CA LEU A 6 1.52 42.11 7.39
C LEU A 6 2.78 42.70 6.75
N ARG A 7 2.80 44.04 6.58
CA ARG A 7 4.02 44.78 6.27
C ARG A 7 4.45 45.53 7.49
N VAL A 8 5.69 45.35 7.86
CA VAL A 8 6.27 45.92 9.09
C VAL A 8 7.45 46.77 8.65
N SER A 9 7.37 48.06 8.93
CA SER A 9 8.52 48.97 8.77
C SER A 9 9.50 48.76 9.86
N LEU A 10 10.78 48.63 9.55
CA LEU A 10 11.86 48.40 10.47
C LEU A 10 12.80 49.64 10.47
N GLU A 11 12.78 50.39 11.53
CA GLU A 11 13.77 51.45 11.77
C GLU A 11 15.07 50.81 12.30
N VAL A 12 16.10 50.81 11.48
CA VAL A 12 17.42 50.29 11.85
C VAL A 12 18.23 51.43 12.43
N GLY A 13 18.46 51.37 13.74
CA GLY A 13 19.45 52.24 14.38
C GLY A 13 20.89 51.86 13.98
N ALA A 14 21.86 52.73 14.21
CA ALA A 14 23.27 52.60 13.82
C ALA A 14 24.00 51.32 14.29
N LYS A 15 23.34 50.39 15.00
CA LYS A 15 23.89 49.13 15.51
C LYS A 15 23.41 47.87 14.84
N GLY A 16 22.77 47.97 13.65
CA GLY A 16 22.33 46.79 12.88
C GLY A 16 21.10 46.08 13.43
N PHE A 17 20.80 44.89 12.87
CA PHE A 17 19.59 44.11 13.16
C PHE A 17 19.64 43.27 14.47
N THR A 18 20.73 43.36 15.23
CA THR A 18 20.94 42.56 16.43
C THR A 18 20.87 43.44 17.68
N LYS A 19 20.00 43.08 18.62
CA LYS A 19 19.86 43.74 19.92
C LYS A 19 20.06 42.75 21.07
N VAL A 20 20.73 43.18 22.12
CA VAL A 20 20.83 42.43 23.37
C VAL A 20 19.60 42.75 24.21
N GLY A 21 18.77 41.76 24.49
CA GLY A 21 17.64 41.86 25.41
C GLY A 21 17.96 41.21 26.77
N PRO A 22 17.01 41.29 27.72
CA PRO A 22 17.17 40.63 29.03
C PRO A 22 17.36 39.11 28.92
N ASP A 23 16.85 38.50 27.83
CA ASP A 23 16.80 37.07 27.56
C ASP A 23 17.88 36.59 26.57
N GLY A 24 18.82 37.49 26.16
CA GLY A 24 19.90 37.16 25.24
C GLY A 24 19.98 38.04 23.98
N LEU A 25 20.68 37.53 22.97
CA LEU A 25 20.89 38.21 21.69
C LEU A 25 19.68 37.99 20.79
N HIS A 26 18.98 39.04 20.39
CA HIS A 26 17.84 39.00 19.46
C HIS A 26 18.24 39.59 18.11
N THR A 27 18.10 38.78 17.06
CA THR A 27 18.25 39.23 15.68
C THR A 27 16.86 39.50 15.11
N VAL A 28 16.61 40.70 14.61
CA VAL A 28 15.33 41.11 14.03
C VAL A 28 15.42 41.01 12.51
N GLY A 29 14.33 40.62 11.85
CA GLY A 29 14.27 40.56 10.40
C GLY A 29 14.87 39.31 9.74
N VAL A 30 15.03 38.24 10.51
CA VAL A 30 15.41 36.93 9.92
C VAL A 30 14.19 36.28 9.34
N VAL A 31 14.27 35.84 8.08
CA VAL A 31 13.22 35.08 7.42
C VAL A 31 12.97 33.77 8.18
N ASN A 32 11.71 33.37 8.31
CA ASN A 32 11.22 32.29 9.15
C ASN A 32 11.24 32.53 10.67
N SER A 33 11.64 33.72 11.14
CA SER A 33 11.48 34.11 12.55
C SER A 33 10.02 34.51 12.85
N TYR A 34 9.67 34.46 14.14
CA TYR A 34 8.33 34.82 14.60
C TYR A 34 8.32 36.19 15.21
N ILE A 35 7.28 36.97 14.88
CA ILE A 35 7.00 38.27 15.45
C ILE A 35 5.65 38.28 16.16
N THR A 36 5.50 39.12 17.17
CA THR A 36 4.24 39.29 17.88
C THR A 36 3.81 40.75 17.85
N VAL A 37 2.49 40.94 17.65
CA VAL A 37 1.86 42.26 17.51
C VAL A 37 0.69 42.37 18.50
N PRO A 38 0.62 43.33 19.38
CA PRO A 38 -0.50 43.52 20.31
C PRO A 38 -1.80 43.79 19.52
N ALA A 39 -2.89 43.16 19.93
CA ALA A 39 -4.23 43.34 19.38
C ALA A 39 -5.28 43.25 20.50
N GLY A 40 -5.43 44.31 21.28
CA GLY A 40 -6.30 44.35 22.46
C GLY A 40 -5.82 43.41 23.57
N ALA A 41 -6.64 42.47 24.01
CA ALA A 41 -6.33 41.47 25.02
C ALA A 41 -5.43 40.31 24.52
N HIS A 42 -5.18 40.25 23.21
CA HIS A 42 -4.46 39.17 22.54
C HIS A 42 -3.17 39.69 21.90
N ARG A 43 -2.27 38.78 21.54
CA ARG A 43 -1.10 39.08 20.72
C ARG A 43 -1.16 38.24 19.45
N VAL A 44 -1.23 38.86 18.27
CA VAL A 44 -1.17 38.21 16.96
C VAL A 44 0.27 37.73 16.75
N VAL A 45 0.41 36.52 16.24
CA VAL A 45 1.69 35.91 15.86
C VAL A 45 1.77 35.83 14.35
N ALA A 46 2.89 36.31 13.81
CA ALA A 46 3.17 36.21 12.38
C ALA A 46 4.61 35.65 12.16
N ILE A 47 4.80 34.94 11.05
CA ILE A 47 6.09 34.45 10.57
C ILE A 47 6.63 35.40 9.51
N VAL A 48 7.90 35.81 9.63
CA VAL A 48 8.55 36.63 8.60
C VAL A 48 8.81 35.82 7.35
N THR A 49 8.24 36.27 6.25
CA THR A 49 8.33 35.60 4.94
C THR A 49 9.28 36.26 3.97
N GLY A 50 9.57 37.54 4.19
CA GLY A 50 10.49 38.28 3.32
C GLY A 50 11.02 39.54 3.99
N VAL A 51 12.14 40.01 3.48
CA VAL A 51 12.80 41.29 3.90
C VAL A 51 13.13 42.04 2.62
N SER A 52 12.70 43.29 2.55
CA SER A 52 12.97 44.15 1.40
C SER A 52 13.47 45.54 1.86
N ILE A 53 14.18 46.25 1.00
CA ILE A 53 14.59 47.63 1.24
C ILE A 53 13.59 48.50 0.53
N SER A 54 12.81 49.29 1.27
CA SER A 54 11.92 50.29 0.69
C SER A 54 12.72 51.59 0.43
N ARG A 55 12.92 51.90 -0.82
CA ARG A 55 13.41 53.25 -1.22
C ARG A 55 12.18 54.14 -1.30
N HIS A 56 11.86 54.83 -0.23
CA HIS A 56 10.96 56.00 -0.36
C HIS A 56 11.69 57.07 -1.12
N VAL A 57 11.55 57.09 -2.41
CA VAL A 57 11.81 58.28 -3.24
C VAL A 57 10.62 59.18 -3.01
N GLU A 58 10.66 60.01 -1.99
CA GLU A 58 9.80 61.20 -1.95
C GLU A 58 10.12 62.07 -3.18
N LYS A 59 9.21 62.13 -4.12
CA LYS A 59 9.22 63.09 -5.21
C LYS A 59 8.89 64.49 -4.65
N TYR A 60 9.84 65.07 -3.95
CA TYR A 60 9.78 66.50 -3.69
C TYR A 60 11.17 67.12 -3.91
N ASP A 61 11.18 67.95 -4.92
CA ASP A 61 12.14 69.01 -5.27
C ASP A 61 13.63 68.66 -5.52
N ARG A 62 14.04 69.05 -6.72
CA ARG A 62 15.40 69.01 -7.25
C ARG A 62 16.36 69.99 -6.58
N GLN A 63 16.59 69.88 -5.32
CA GLN A 63 17.70 70.53 -4.64
C GLN A 63 17.74 70.14 -3.16
N VAL A 64 18.09 68.90 -2.88
CA VAL A 64 18.55 68.57 -1.51
C VAL A 64 19.87 67.81 -1.69
N LEU A 65 20.90 68.47 -1.20
CA LEU A 65 22.21 67.91 -0.91
C LEU A 65 22.05 66.56 -0.20
N LEU A 66 22.76 65.55 -0.68
CA LEU A 66 22.90 64.26 -0.04
C LEU A 66 23.36 64.48 1.41
N SER A 67 22.46 64.47 2.37
CA SER A 67 22.80 64.30 3.78
C SER A 67 23.14 62.82 3.97
N GLU A 68 24.25 62.54 4.65
CA GLU A 68 24.82 61.22 4.97
C GLU A 68 23.93 60.35 5.88
N ASP A 69 22.68 60.73 6.13
CA ASP A 69 21.66 59.94 6.83
C ASP A 69 20.62 59.41 5.83
N ASP A 70 21.06 58.61 4.88
CA ASP A 70 20.17 57.81 4.05
C ASP A 70 19.59 56.65 4.91
N GLN A 71 18.55 56.94 5.69
CA GLN A 71 17.80 55.96 6.47
C GLN A 71 17.07 55.04 5.49
N SER A 72 17.77 54.02 5.05
CA SER A 72 17.15 52.93 4.26
C SER A 72 16.08 52.27 5.16
N ALA A 73 14.81 52.54 4.81
CA ALA A 73 13.71 51.86 5.54
C ALA A 73 13.64 50.41 5.08
N TYR A 74 13.83 49.52 6.00
CA TYR A 74 13.65 48.10 5.75
C TYR A 74 12.18 47.71 5.97
N GLU A 75 11.63 46.95 5.08
CA GLU A 75 10.26 46.40 5.14
C GLU A 75 10.32 44.90 5.35
N LEU A 76 9.64 44.41 6.40
CA LEU A 76 9.41 42.97 6.58
C LEU A 76 8.03 42.61 6.05
N GLU A 77 7.95 41.55 5.28
CA GLU A 77 6.70 40.87 5.00
C GLU A 77 6.53 39.69 5.95
N ALA A 78 5.35 39.58 6.59
CA ALA A 78 5.06 38.52 7.54
C ALA A 78 3.64 37.99 7.36
N ALA A 79 3.50 36.68 7.41
CA ALA A 79 2.21 36.00 7.33
C ALA A 79 1.66 35.72 8.73
N VAL A 80 0.40 36.05 8.99
CA VAL A 80 -0.26 35.76 10.26
C VAL A 80 -0.52 34.26 10.38
N VAL A 81 -0.08 33.67 11.51
CA VAL A 81 -0.18 32.22 11.75
C VAL A 81 -1.05 31.86 12.97
N GLY A 82 -1.31 32.81 13.86
CA GLY A 82 -2.14 32.56 15.03
C GLY A 82 -2.12 33.73 16.03
N ARG A 83 -2.53 33.45 17.25
CA ARG A 83 -2.54 34.40 18.34
C ARG A 83 -2.22 33.76 19.71
N PHE A 84 -1.72 34.56 20.63
CA PHE A 84 -1.65 34.21 22.04
C PHE A 84 -2.87 34.74 22.79
N GLU A 85 -3.51 33.88 23.57
CA GLU A 85 -4.46 34.22 24.63
C GLU A 85 -3.78 33.94 25.99
N GLY A 86 -3.30 34.98 26.64
CA GLY A 86 -2.36 34.82 27.76
C GLY A 86 -1.07 34.14 27.30
N GLU A 87 -0.77 32.95 27.83
CA GLU A 87 0.39 32.13 27.49
C GLU A 87 0.04 31.01 26.47
N ALA A 88 -1.24 30.81 26.16
CA ALA A 88 -1.68 29.77 25.27
C ALA A 88 -1.67 30.26 23.82
N PHE A 89 -0.97 29.52 22.96
CA PHE A 89 -1.00 29.77 21.53
C PHE A 89 -2.23 29.07 20.89
N LYS A 90 -2.92 29.81 20.02
CA LYS A 90 -4.01 29.29 19.19
C LYS A 90 -3.68 29.54 17.71
N SER A 91 -3.59 28.47 16.93
CA SER A 91 -3.35 28.52 15.50
C SER A 91 -4.57 29.07 14.75
N GLY A 92 -4.33 29.69 13.61
CA GLY A 92 -5.36 30.19 12.69
C GLY A 92 -5.63 31.67 12.77
N LEU A 93 -6.24 32.19 11.71
CA LEU A 93 -6.51 33.63 11.53
C LEU A 93 -7.87 33.98 12.16
N THR A 94 -7.83 34.64 13.32
CA THR A 94 -9.05 35.04 14.04
C THR A 94 -9.18 36.56 14.21
N GLY A 95 -8.21 37.34 13.74
CA GLY A 95 -8.20 38.80 13.81
C GLY A 95 -6.90 39.37 13.27
N TYR A 96 -6.92 40.67 13.01
CA TYR A 96 -5.74 41.43 12.56
C TYR A 96 -5.31 42.39 13.63
N PRO A 97 -3.99 42.70 13.73
CA PRO A 97 -3.53 43.78 14.59
C PRO A 97 -4.00 45.13 14.04
N PRO A 98 -4.15 46.16 14.91
CA PRO A 98 -4.42 47.50 14.45
C PRO A 98 -3.24 48.06 13.66
N LEU A 99 -3.54 49.03 12.77
CA LEU A 99 -2.51 49.75 12.03
C LEU A 99 -1.59 50.49 12.98
N HIS A 100 -0.31 50.54 12.62
CA HIS A 100 0.74 51.18 13.43
C HIS A 100 0.97 50.57 14.84
N ALA A 101 0.51 49.32 15.05
CA ALA A 101 0.81 48.63 16.28
C ALA A 101 2.31 48.31 16.39
N PRO A 102 2.92 48.42 17.59
CA PRO A 102 4.32 48.07 17.77
C PRO A 102 4.51 46.56 17.56
N VAL A 103 5.61 46.22 16.87
CA VAL A 103 5.97 44.83 16.56
C VAL A 103 7.23 44.49 17.34
N ARG A 104 7.30 43.27 17.86
CA ARG A 104 8.51 42.74 18.48
C ARG A 104 8.78 41.30 18.04
N SER A 105 10.03 40.86 18.14
CA SER A 105 10.38 39.45 18.00
C SER A 105 9.67 38.61 19.06
N ALA A 106 9.25 37.40 18.72
CA ALA A 106 8.75 36.45 19.71
C ALA A 106 9.88 36.06 20.67
N THR A 107 9.58 35.99 21.96
CA THR A 107 10.54 35.56 22.97
C THR A 107 10.78 34.05 22.87
N PRO A 108 11.92 33.52 23.37
CA PRO A 108 12.18 32.08 23.39
C PRO A 108 11.06 31.27 24.06
N ARG A 109 10.45 31.83 25.13
CA ARG A 109 9.30 31.23 25.82
C ARG A 109 8.05 31.16 24.93
N GLU A 110 7.78 32.21 24.15
CA GLU A 110 6.67 32.26 23.22
C GLU A 110 6.91 31.26 22.05
N VAL A 111 8.12 31.20 21.50
CA VAL A 111 8.49 30.25 20.48
C VAL A 111 8.31 28.80 20.96
N LYS A 112 8.75 28.51 22.21
CA LYS A 112 8.49 27.22 22.85
C LYS A 112 7.00 26.91 22.93
N ASN A 113 6.18 27.87 23.35
CA ASN A 113 4.72 27.67 23.43
C ASN A 113 4.02 27.54 22.08
N ILE A 114 4.61 28.06 21.00
CA ILE A 114 4.14 27.87 19.64
C ILE A 114 4.35 26.42 19.18
N PHE A 115 5.52 25.85 19.50
CA PHE A 115 5.91 24.52 18.98
C PHE A 115 5.53 23.35 19.88
N LEU A 116 5.23 23.58 21.16
CA LEU A 116 4.85 22.51 22.07
C LEU A 116 3.32 22.43 22.19
N PRO A 117 2.69 21.39 21.62
CA PRO A 117 1.28 21.14 21.85
C PRO A 117 1.01 20.93 23.34
N ARG A 118 -0.06 21.53 23.87
CA ARG A 118 -0.47 21.36 25.27
C ARG A 118 -1.51 20.25 25.36
N ASP A 119 -1.39 19.44 26.40
CA ASP A 119 -2.37 18.40 26.78
C ASP A 119 -2.63 17.32 25.70
N VAL A 120 -1.68 17.12 24.76
CA VAL A 120 -1.77 16.13 23.69
C VAL A 120 -0.44 15.35 23.56
N PRO A 121 -0.46 14.13 23.03
CA PRO A 121 0.75 13.38 22.74
C PRO A 121 1.64 14.14 21.74
N ALA A 122 2.76 14.65 22.21
CA ALA A 122 3.72 15.41 21.40
C ALA A 122 4.81 14.49 20.88
N LEU A 123 5.02 14.52 19.56
CA LEU A 123 6.07 13.78 18.84
C LEU A 123 7.17 14.76 18.46
N ARG A 124 8.39 14.56 19.00
CA ARG A 124 9.53 15.40 18.66
C ARG A 124 10.03 15.09 17.25
N LEU A 125 9.93 16.05 16.34
CA LEU A 125 10.38 15.90 14.96
C LEU A 125 11.86 16.29 14.76
N GLY A 126 12.28 17.34 15.44
CA GLY A 126 13.63 17.89 15.31
C GLY A 126 13.77 19.24 16.02
N THR A 127 14.66 20.09 15.50
CA THR A 127 14.89 21.43 16.02
C THR A 127 14.55 22.50 14.99
N SER A 128 14.12 23.67 15.44
CA SER A 128 13.87 24.79 14.54
C SER A 128 15.16 25.21 13.82
N ALA A 129 15.08 25.39 12.50
CA ALA A 129 16.23 25.85 11.72
C ALA A 129 16.59 27.32 11.97
N VAL A 130 15.69 28.09 12.60
CA VAL A 130 15.84 29.54 12.81
C VAL A 130 16.00 29.90 14.28
N ALA A 131 15.22 29.26 15.16
CA ALA A 131 15.34 29.44 16.60
C ALA A 131 16.28 28.35 17.14
N ALA A 132 17.58 28.63 17.19
CA ALA A 132 18.59 27.68 17.62
C ALA A 132 18.17 26.97 18.92
N GLU A 133 18.30 25.63 18.95
CA GLU A 133 18.01 24.75 20.08
C GLU A 133 16.54 24.60 20.48
N GLN A 134 15.59 25.22 19.76
CA GLN A 134 14.17 25.03 20.04
C GLN A 134 13.64 23.77 19.38
N ASP A 135 13.21 22.80 20.17
CA ASP A 135 12.55 21.59 19.67
C ASP A 135 11.21 21.92 19.01
N VAL A 136 10.95 21.25 17.91
CA VAL A 136 9.68 21.28 17.18
C VAL A 136 8.96 19.96 17.38
N PHE A 137 7.73 20.05 17.83
CA PHE A 137 6.86 18.91 18.09
C PHE A 137 5.66 18.91 17.16
N LEU A 138 5.18 17.72 16.83
CA LEU A 138 3.93 17.48 16.15
C LEU A 138 2.89 16.91 17.13
N ASP A 139 1.65 17.28 16.97
CA ASP A 139 0.53 16.60 17.61
C ASP A 139 0.35 15.23 16.93
N ALA A 140 0.64 14.15 17.68
CA ALA A 140 0.58 12.79 17.14
C ALA A 140 -0.85 12.39 16.74
N ASN A 141 -1.88 12.81 17.46
CA ASN A 141 -3.27 12.49 17.14
C ASN A 141 -3.71 13.18 15.83
N LEU A 142 -3.31 14.46 15.65
CA LEU A 142 -3.61 15.18 14.42
C LEU A 142 -2.79 14.67 13.23
N LEU A 143 -1.54 14.25 13.47
CA LEU A 143 -0.69 13.64 12.44
C LEU A 143 -1.30 12.34 11.93
N LEU A 144 -1.65 11.43 12.85
CA LEU A 144 -2.21 10.12 12.54
C LEU A 144 -3.68 10.21 12.07
N GLY A 145 -4.44 11.18 12.59
CA GLY A 145 -5.85 11.34 12.25
C GLY A 145 -6.14 12.02 10.91
N HIS A 146 -5.15 12.67 10.27
CA HIS A 146 -5.40 13.50 9.08
C HIS A 146 -4.46 13.22 7.91
N HIS A 147 -3.87 12.06 7.83
CA HIS A 147 -2.87 11.68 6.83
C HIS A 147 -1.67 12.64 6.77
N CYS A 148 -0.53 12.13 6.39
CA CYS A 148 0.71 12.89 6.29
C CYS A 148 1.43 12.58 4.96
N ALA A 149 1.97 13.63 4.33
CA ALA A 149 2.86 13.47 3.19
C ALA A 149 4.27 13.97 3.54
N VAL A 150 5.27 13.11 3.32
CA VAL A 150 6.70 13.43 3.40
C VAL A 150 7.27 13.42 1.99
N VAL A 151 7.66 14.59 1.49
CA VAL A 151 8.07 14.74 0.11
C VAL A 151 9.45 15.41 -0.01
N GLY A 152 10.17 15.09 -1.08
CA GLY A 152 11.49 15.67 -1.31
C GLY A 152 12.32 14.85 -2.31
N SER A 153 13.34 15.44 -2.90
CA SER A 153 14.24 14.76 -3.84
C SER A 153 15.06 13.65 -3.16
N THR A 154 15.70 12.79 -3.98
CA THR A 154 16.60 11.75 -3.48
C THR A 154 17.71 12.35 -2.60
N GLY A 155 18.04 11.70 -1.49
CA GLY A 155 19.09 12.15 -0.56
C GLY A 155 18.74 13.41 0.26
N SER A 156 17.51 13.92 0.19
CA SER A 156 17.08 15.10 0.96
C SER A 156 16.77 14.82 2.44
N GLY A 157 16.54 13.55 2.82
CA GLY A 157 16.24 13.13 4.19
C GLY A 157 14.82 12.60 4.42
N LYS A 158 14.05 12.28 3.38
CA LYS A 158 12.67 11.75 3.48
C LYS A 158 12.56 10.52 4.38
N SER A 159 13.30 9.45 4.03
CA SER A 159 13.25 8.18 4.76
C SER A 159 13.70 8.37 6.23
N CYS A 160 14.69 9.25 6.48
CA CYS A 160 15.05 9.65 7.86
C CYS A 160 13.89 10.34 8.59
N THR A 161 13.10 11.15 7.89
CA THR A 161 11.92 11.81 8.49
C THR A 161 10.83 10.82 8.83
N VAL A 162 10.53 9.88 7.93
CA VAL A 162 9.59 8.78 8.20
C VAL A 162 10.06 7.98 9.42
N MET A 163 11.35 7.64 9.49
CA MET A 163 11.92 6.93 10.64
C MET A 163 11.87 7.77 11.93
N ALA A 164 12.12 9.07 11.86
CA ALA A 164 12.01 9.95 13.04
C ALA A 164 10.57 10.00 13.60
N ILE A 165 9.56 9.96 12.70
CA ILE A 165 8.15 9.85 13.09
C ILE A 165 7.88 8.48 13.73
N LEU A 166 8.28 7.39 13.09
CA LEU A 166 8.07 6.02 13.59
C LEU A 166 8.77 5.81 14.94
N ASP A 167 10.01 6.27 15.08
CA ASP A 167 10.73 6.25 16.36
C ASP A 167 9.99 6.98 17.47
N GLY A 168 9.49 8.19 17.16
CA GLY A 168 8.77 8.95 18.15
C GLY A 168 7.43 8.33 18.56
N LEU A 169 6.81 7.54 17.69
CA LEU A 169 5.62 6.74 18.00
C LEU A 169 5.96 5.51 18.84
N LEU A 170 7.11 4.87 18.58
CA LEU A 170 7.57 3.65 19.24
C LEU A 170 8.42 3.90 20.49
N ASP A 171 8.77 5.14 20.82
CA ASP A 171 9.47 5.53 22.06
C ASP A 171 8.68 5.14 23.32
N LYS A 172 7.37 4.93 23.19
CA LYS A 172 6.47 4.45 24.25
C LYS A 172 5.77 3.16 23.81
N PRO A 173 5.45 2.25 24.74
CA PRO A 173 4.65 1.09 24.41
C PRO A 173 3.30 1.50 23.81
N ILE A 174 2.98 0.95 22.65
CA ILE A 174 1.69 1.13 21.97
C ILE A 174 1.01 -0.24 21.76
N PRO A 175 0.54 -0.91 22.80
CA PRO A 175 0.09 -2.30 22.74
C PRO A 175 -1.09 -2.53 21.77
N ASN A 176 -1.85 -1.48 21.47
CA ASN A 176 -2.91 -1.52 20.45
C ASN A 176 -2.56 -0.67 19.22
N GLY A 177 -1.27 -0.46 18.96
CA GLY A 177 -0.78 0.27 17.79
C GLY A 177 -0.46 -0.68 16.66
N HIS A 178 -0.94 -0.37 15.46
CA HIS A 178 -0.70 -1.17 14.27
C HIS A 178 -0.14 -0.28 13.16
N ILE A 179 1.12 -0.54 12.78
CA ILE A 179 1.83 0.18 11.73
C ILE A 179 2.14 -0.82 10.62
N VAL A 180 1.67 -0.55 9.41
CA VAL A 180 1.94 -1.37 8.22
C VAL A 180 2.76 -0.56 7.24
N ILE A 181 3.89 -1.09 6.79
CA ILE A 181 4.81 -0.40 5.86
C ILE A 181 4.87 -1.18 4.55
N PHE A 182 4.60 -0.51 3.43
CA PHE A 182 4.88 -1.03 2.10
C PHE A 182 6.24 -0.53 1.65
N ASP A 183 7.23 -1.40 1.70
CA ASP A 183 8.63 -1.14 1.42
C ASP A 183 9.01 -1.71 0.04
N ILE A 184 9.11 -0.83 -0.97
CA ILE A 184 9.42 -1.26 -2.34
C ILE A 184 10.91 -1.51 -2.55
N ASN A 185 11.75 -0.82 -1.77
CA ASN A 185 13.18 -0.83 -1.97
C ASN A 185 13.91 -1.76 -0.98
N GLY A 186 13.21 -2.31 0.02
CA GLY A 186 13.79 -3.13 1.08
C GLY A 186 14.66 -2.33 2.06
N GLU A 187 14.52 -0.99 2.12
CA GLU A 187 15.34 -0.11 2.95
C GLU A 187 14.93 -0.18 4.43
N TYR A 188 13.64 -0.34 4.70
CA TYR A 188 13.09 -0.38 6.06
C TYR A 188 13.35 -1.70 6.76
N ALA A 189 13.26 -2.82 6.04
CA ALA A 189 13.54 -4.14 6.58
C ALA A 189 14.93 -4.24 7.23
N GLN A 190 15.93 -3.59 6.62
CA GLN A 190 17.30 -3.55 7.15
C GLN A 190 17.48 -2.59 8.34
N SER A 191 16.66 -1.54 8.43
CA SER A 191 16.76 -0.51 9.46
C SER A 191 16.05 -0.89 10.77
N PHE A 192 15.16 -1.87 10.73
CA PHE A 192 14.46 -2.41 11.89
C PHE A 192 15.18 -3.69 12.38
N SER A 193 16.46 -3.60 12.72
CA SER A 193 17.21 -4.74 13.21
C SER A 193 16.73 -5.16 14.62
N SER A 194 16.74 -6.47 14.89
CA SER A 194 16.34 -7.06 16.20
C SER A 194 17.14 -6.56 17.41
N ALA A 195 18.29 -5.91 17.16
CA ALA A 195 19.12 -5.32 18.20
C ALA A 195 18.54 -4.05 18.84
N THR A 196 17.60 -3.38 18.17
CA THR A 196 16.98 -2.14 18.65
C THR A 196 15.62 -2.41 19.29
N PRO A 197 15.12 -1.57 20.22
CA PRO A 197 13.75 -1.66 20.74
C PRO A 197 12.69 -1.66 19.62
N ARG A 198 12.96 -0.91 18.55
CA ARG A 198 12.18 -0.83 17.31
C ARG A 198 12.09 -2.16 16.60
N GLY A 199 13.23 -2.79 16.37
CA GLY A 199 13.31 -4.08 15.68
C GLY A 199 12.59 -5.20 16.44
N ARG A 200 12.56 -5.13 17.77
CA ARG A 200 11.79 -6.08 18.59
C ARG A 200 10.29 -5.97 18.39
N ALA A 201 9.77 -4.79 18.05
CA ALA A 201 8.35 -4.56 17.78
C ALA A 201 7.98 -4.77 16.30
N THR A 202 8.87 -5.32 15.47
CA THR A 202 8.71 -5.34 14.01
C THR A 202 8.73 -6.75 13.45
N ARG A 203 7.83 -7.00 12.51
CA ARG A 203 7.76 -8.18 11.65
C ARG A 203 8.01 -7.78 10.20
N THR A 204 8.88 -8.49 9.51
CA THR A 204 9.10 -8.32 8.08
C THR A 204 8.54 -9.51 7.30
N ILE A 205 7.74 -9.23 6.28
CA ILE A 205 7.12 -10.20 5.38
C ILE A 205 7.65 -9.93 3.98
N VAL A 206 8.35 -10.88 3.40
CA VAL A 206 8.83 -10.80 2.01
C VAL A 206 7.76 -11.38 1.08
N LEU A 207 7.33 -10.59 0.08
CA LEU A 207 6.43 -11.03 -0.98
C LEU A 207 7.19 -11.10 -2.31
N GLY A 208 6.91 -12.13 -3.09
CA GLY A 208 7.47 -12.28 -4.44
C GLY A 208 7.90 -13.71 -4.76
N PRO A 209 8.42 -13.95 -5.97
CA PRO A 209 8.97 -15.25 -6.35
C PRO A 209 10.18 -15.55 -5.48
N GLN A 210 10.12 -16.67 -4.77
CA GLN A 210 11.18 -17.03 -3.83
C GLN A 210 12.32 -17.73 -4.56
N LEU A 211 13.49 -17.13 -4.47
CA LEU A 211 14.76 -17.77 -4.79
C LEU A 211 15.17 -18.67 -3.61
N GLY A 212 14.59 -19.86 -3.54
CA GLY A 212 15.13 -20.93 -2.67
C GLY A 212 14.93 -20.81 -1.15
N SER A 213 14.13 -19.86 -0.63
CA SER A 213 13.88 -19.76 0.81
C SER A 213 12.43 -20.07 1.19
N SER A 214 12.27 -20.86 2.27
CA SER A 214 10.98 -21.25 2.87
C SER A 214 10.27 -20.10 3.64
N GLU A 215 10.67 -18.85 3.47
CA GLU A 215 10.28 -17.71 4.33
C GLU A 215 9.29 -16.74 3.69
N GLY A 216 8.86 -16.96 2.45
CA GLY A 216 7.90 -16.08 1.79
C GLY A 216 6.46 -16.39 2.16
N LEU A 217 5.67 -15.33 2.22
CA LEU A 217 4.25 -15.44 2.44
C LEU A 217 3.52 -15.48 1.10
N PHE A 218 2.55 -16.39 1.01
CA PHE A 218 1.62 -16.41 -0.12
C PHE A 218 0.54 -15.35 0.08
N LEU A 219 0.12 -14.69 -1.02
CA LEU A 219 -1.01 -13.77 -1.03
C LEU A 219 -2.12 -14.38 -1.92
N PRO A 220 -3.11 -15.07 -1.34
CA PRO A 220 -4.09 -15.83 -2.10
C PRO A 220 -4.90 -14.98 -3.08
N HIS A 221 -4.98 -15.42 -4.35
CA HIS A 221 -5.75 -14.73 -5.38
C HIS A 221 -7.26 -14.64 -5.06
N TRP A 222 -7.81 -15.57 -4.29
CA TRP A 222 -9.23 -15.54 -3.91
C TRP A 222 -9.59 -14.48 -2.88
N PHE A 223 -8.60 -13.78 -2.32
CA PHE A 223 -8.85 -12.56 -1.55
C PHE A 223 -9.28 -11.38 -2.44
N MET A 224 -8.99 -11.44 -3.74
CA MET A 224 -9.38 -10.41 -4.70
C MET A 224 -10.90 -10.36 -4.87
N ASN A 225 -11.43 -9.14 -4.93
CA ASN A 225 -12.82 -8.91 -5.33
C ASN A 225 -12.98 -9.01 -6.86
N ASN A 226 -14.21 -8.85 -7.37
CA ASN A 226 -14.48 -8.93 -8.80
C ASN A 226 -13.71 -7.89 -9.62
N GLU A 227 -13.63 -6.65 -9.15
CA GLU A 227 -12.92 -5.59 -9.87
C GLU A 227 -11.42 -5.89 -9.98
N GLU A 228 -10.81 -6.40 -8.91
CA GLU A 228 -9.40 -6.77 -8.87
C GLU A 228 -9.12 -7.96 -9.82
N ASN A 229 -9.99 -8.96 -9.85
CA ASN A 229 -9.88 -10.07 -10.79
C ASN A 229 -10.00 -9.61 -12.25
N LEU A 230 -10.96 -8.72 -12.56
CA LEU A 230 -11.12 -8.15 -13.90
C LEU A 230 -9.88 -7.38 -14.34
N ALA A 231 -9.21 -6.69 -13.38
CA ALA A 231 -7.98 -5.96 -13.68
C ALA A 231 -6.79 -6.88 -13.94
N LEU A 232 -6.56 -7.83 -13.04
CA LEU A 232 -5.46 -8.77 -13.16
C LEU A 232 -5.49 -9.45 -14.55
N LEU A 233 -6.67 -9.87 -14.98
CA LEU A 233 -6.89 -10.53 -16.26
C LEU A 233 -7.17 -9.56 -17.42
N ARG A 234 -7.20 -8.23 -17.14
CA ARG A 234 -7.51 -7.18 -18.14
C ARG A 234 -8.76 -7.49 -18.94
N ALA A 235 -9.83 -7.93 -18.27
CA ALA A 235 -11.08 -8.32 -18.89
C ALA A 235 -11.82 -7.08 -19.42
N GLY A 236 -12.19 -7.08 -20.70
CA GLY A 236 -12.96 -5.99 -21.30
C GLY A 236 -14.39 -5.94 -20.77
N GLU A 237 -14.92 -4.73 -20.57
CA GLU A 237 -16.23 -4.48 -19.92
C GLU A 237 -17.44 -5.09 -20.66
N GLY A 238 -17.36 -5.28 -21.96
CA GLY A 238 -18.49 -5.79 -22.77
C GLY A 238 -18.86 -7.23 -22.45
N VAL A 239 -18.12 -8.19 -23.02
CA VAL A 239 -18.43 -9.64 -22.95
C VAL A 239 -17.55 -10.35 -21.92
N GLN A 240 -16.25 -9.98 -21.84
CA GLN A 240 -15.29 -10.71 -21.01
C GLN A 240 -15.57 -10.56 -19.51
N ALA A 241 -15.89 -9.35 -19.06
CA ALA A 241 -16.14 -9.09 -17.66
C ALA A 241 -17.34 -9.87 -17.09
N PRO A 242 -18.54 -9.83 -17.70
CA PRO A 242 -19.67 -10.62 -17.22
C PRO A 242 -19.43 -12.13 -17.22
N VAL A 243 -18.74 -12.66 -18.25
CA VAL A 243 -18.42 -14.09 -18.34
C VAL A 243 -17.44 -14.49 -17.23
N LEU A 244 -16.38 -13.71 -17.01
CA LEU A 244 -15.40 -13.98 -15.96
C LEU A 244 -16.04 -13.91 -14.56
N GLN A 245 -16.82 -12.87 -14.29
CA GLN A 245 -17.51 -12.69 -13.01
C GLN A 245 -18.41 -13.87 -12.67
N ARG A 246 -19.22 -14.34 -13.63
CA ARG A 246 -20.08 -15.51 -13.45
C ARG A 246 -19.27 -16.79 -13.26
N SER A 247 -18.16 -16.95 -13.99
CA SER A 247 -17.27 -18.11 -13.83
C SER A 247 -16.63 -18.17 -12.46
N ILE A 248 -16.17 -17.03 -11.93
CA ILE A 248 -15.63 -16.92 -10.57
C ILE A 248 -16.72 -17.17 -9.51
N ALA A 249 -17.93 -16.65 -9.73
CA ALA A 249 -19.06 -16.89 -8.84
C ALA A 249 -19.41 -18.39 -8.76
N ASP A 250 -19.44 -19.08 -9.90
CA ASP A 250 -19.65 -20.53 -9.96
C ASP A 250 -18.55 -21.28 -9.20
N ALA A 251 -17.28 -20.89 -9.39
CA ALA A 251 -16.15 -21.50 -8.70
C ALA A 251 -16.22 -21.31 -7.18
N ARG A 252 -16.53 -20.08 -6.72
CA ARG A 252 -16.73 -19.77 -5.30
C ARG A 252 -17.92 -20.49 -4.69
N ALA A 253 -19.03 -20.56 -5.42
CA ALA A 253 -20.23 -21.26 -4.96
C ALA A 253 -19.97 -22.73 -4.67
N VAL A 254 -19.22 -23.41 -5.54
CA VAL A 254 -18.86 -24.82 -5.38
C VAL A 254 -17.90 -25.01 -4.19
N SER A 255 -16.98 -24.10 -3.97
CA SER A 255 -15.98 -24.19 -2.88
C SER A 255 -16.50 -23.70 -1.51
N SER A 256 -17.61 -22.97 -1.49
CA SER A 256 -18.16 -22.42 -0.24
C SER A 256 -18.83 -23.50 0.62
N SER A 257 -18.46 -23.54 1.91
CA SER A 257 -19.11 -24.39 2.90
C SER A 257 -20.51 -23.88 3.31
N THR A 258 -20.77 -22.58 3.10
CA THR A 258 -22.04 -21.94 3.46
C THR A 258 -23.07 -22.01 2.34
N GLN A 259 -22.65 -22.33 1.10
CA GLN A 259 -23.56 -22.41 -0.03
C GLN A 259 -24.30 -23.73 -0.03
N GLN A 260 -25.58 -23.70 -0.36
CA GLN A 260 -26.40 -24.90 -0.40
C GLN A 260 -25.95 -25.90 -1.46
N ASP A 261 -26.02 -27.17 -1.18
CA ASP A 261 -25.67 -28.26 -2.10
C ASP A 261 -26.46 -28.19 -3.42
N VAL A 262 -27.66 -27.60 -3.42
CA VAL A 262 -28.46 -27.36 -4.63
C VAL A 262 -27.71 -26.54 -5.66
N THR A 263 -27.09 -25.42 -5.26
CA THR A 263 -26.33 -24.54 -6.16
C THR A 263 -25.09 -25.26 -6.73
N LYS A 264 -24.41 -26.03 -5.88
CA LYS A 264 -23.24 -26.83 -6.27
C LYS A 264 -23.60 -27.90 -7.31
N LEU A 265 -24.71 -28.60 -7.08
CA LEU A 265 -25.23 -29.61 -8.01
C LEU A 265 -25.66 -29.00 -9.35
N GLN A 266 -26.28 -27.80 -9.33
CA GLN A 266 -26.65 -27.08 -10.56
C GLN A 266 -25.45 -26.71 -11.41
N VAL A 267 -24.35 -26.23 -10.78
CA VAL A 267 -23.10 -25.92 -11.49
C VAL A 267 -22.50 -27.15 -12.12
N ILE A 268 -22.43 -28.27 -11.38
CA ILE A 268 -21.92 -29.55 -11.91
C ILE A 268 -22.80 -30.11 -13.01
N GLN A 269 -24.13 -30.04 -12.86
CA GLN A 269 -25.06 -30.46 -13.90
C GLN A 269 -24.91 -29.65 -15.18
N SER A 270 -24.75 -28.34 -15.07
CA SER A 270 -24.49 -27.45 -16.22
C SER A 270 -23.20 -27.84 -16.93
N ALA A 271 -22.12 -28.04 -16.16
CA ALA A 271 -20.84 -28.44 -16.70
C ALA A 271 -20.86 -29.77 -17.42
N MET A 272 -21.57 -30.74 -16.86
CA MET A 272 -21.78 -32.05 -17.53
C MET A 272 -22.52 -31.91 -18.85
N THR A 273 -23.58 -31.11 -18.88
CA THR A 273 -24.35 -30.87 -20.11
C THR A 273 -23.47 -30.28 -21.20
N VAL A 274 -22.59 -29.38 -20.83
CA VAL A 274 -21.61 -28.78 -21.75
C VAL A 274 -20.60 -29.79 -22.25
N ILE A 275 -20.04 -30.61 -21.38
CA ILE A 275 -19.09 -31.65 -21.75
C ILE A 275 -19.75 -32.64 -22.73
N GLU A 276 -21.00 -33.00 -22.54
CA GLU A 276 -21.75 -33.86 -23.47
C GLU A 276 -22.02 -33.20 -24.82
N GLN A 277 -22.34 -31.90 -24.85
CA GLN A 277 -22.50 -31.18 -26.13
C GLN A 277 -21.19 -31.11 -26.92
N LEU A 278 -20.03 -31.08 -26.23
CA LEU A 278 -18.71 -31.18 -26.87
C LEU A 278 -18.48 -32.53 -27.57
N PHE A 279 -19.12 -33.63 -27.11
CA PHE A 279 -19.13 -34.92 -27.83
C PHE A 279 -19.84 -34.83 -29.18
N GLY A 280 -20.91 -34.01 -29.27
CA GLY A 280 -21.70 -33.86 -30.49
C GLY A 280 -21.05 -32.98 -31.57
N ASN A 281 -20.21 -32.03 -31.17
CA ASN A 281 -19.57 -31.03 -32.03
C ASN A 281 -18.06 -31.27 -32.15
N SER A 282 -17.63 -31.95 -33.15
CA SER A 282 -16.24 -32.41 -33.36
C SER A 282 -15.19 -31.31 -33.56
N ASN A 283 -15.54 -30.01 -33.57
CA ASN A 283 -14.65 -28.96 -34.05
C ASN A 283 -14.17 -27.94 -33.02
N ASN A 284 -14.63 -27.92 -31.75
CA ASN A 284 -14.45 -26.72 -30.97
C ASN A 284 -13.79 -26.83 -29.59
N SER A 285 -13.30 -27.98 -29.14
CA SER A 285 -12.58 -28.00 -27.84
C SER A 285 -11.06 -28.03 -28.05
N GLU A 286 -10.39 -26.94 -27.67
CA GLU A 286 -8.91 -26.86 -27.69
C GLU A 286 -8.26 -27.55 -26.49
N GLN A 287 -9.01 -27.83 -25.43
CA GLN A 287 -8.49 -28.41 -24.19
C GLN A 287 -8.43 -29.95 -24.22
N PRO A 288 -7.42 -30.57 -23.56
CA PRO A 288 -7.35 -31.99 -23.38
C PRO A 288 -8.51 -32.53 -22.53
N THR A 289 -9.11 -33.62 -22.95
CA THR A 289 -10.21 -34.30 -22.27
C THR A 289 -9.86 -34.74 -20.85
N GLU A 290 -8.64 -35.26 -20.69
CA GLU A 290 -8.10 -35.66 -19.39
C GLU A 290 -8.15 -34.54 -18.38
N ARG A 291 -7.71 -33.34 -18.75
CA ARG A 291 -7.64 -32.18 -17.89
C ARG A 291 -9.02 -31.72 -17.41
N GLN A 292 -10.02 -31.75 -18.29
CA GLN A 292 -11.41 -31.43 -17.95
C GLN A 292 -12.01 -32.45 -16.98
N LEU A 293 -11.73 -33.73 -17.18
CA LEU A 293 -12.21 -34.78 -16.29
C LEU A 293 -11.52 -34.71 -14.91
N LEU A 294 -10.23 -34.42 -14.88
CA LEU A 294 -9.48 -34.21 -13.61
C LEU A 294 -10.00 -33.01 -12.82
N SER A 295 -10.26 -31.89 -13.48
CA SER A 295 -10.83 -30.72 -12.81
C SER A 295 -12.24 -31.00 -12.26
N MET A 296 -13.09 -31.72 -13.02
CA MET A 296 -14.40 -32.16 -12.52
C MET A 296 -14.24 -33.11 -11.33
N ARG A 297 -13.30 -34.06 -11.41
CA ARG A 297 -12.97 -34.97 -10.31
C ARG A 297 -12.59 -34.24 -9.03
N GLU A 298 -11.73 -33.23 -9.13
CA GLU A 298 -11.28 -32.43 -7.98
C GLU A 298 -12.45 -31.68 -7.33
N VAL A 299 -13.32 -31.07 -8.13
CA VAL A 299 -14.53 -30.41 -7.65
C VAL A 299 -15.43 -31.39 -6.87
N VAL A 300 -15.68 -32.57 -7.43
CA VAL A 300 -16.51 -33.60 -6.79
C VAL A 300 -15.81 -34.16 -5.54
N ALA A 301 -14.49 -34.38 -5.56
CA ALA A 301 -13.72 -34.86 -4.42
C ALA A 301 -13.78 -33.89 -3.25
N GLY A 302 -13.67 -32.59 -3.51
CA GLY A 302 -13.84 -31.56 -2.50
C GLY A 302 -15.20 -31.61 -1.80
N GLN A 303 -16.28 -31.95 -2.52
CA GLN A 303 -17.60 -32.12 -1.94
C GLN A 303 -17.77 -33.48 -1.23
N ALA A 304 -17.16 -34.53 -1.75
CA ALA A 304 -17.20 -35.85 -1.12
C ALA A 304 -16.44 -35.93 0.21
N SER A 305 -15.53 -34.99 0.47
CA SER A 305 -14.81 -34.90 1.77
C SER A 305 -15.64 -34.25 2.88
N ILE A 306 -16.81 -33.66 2.57
CA ILE A 306 -17.67 -32.95 3.52
C ILE A 306 -18.83 -33.85 3.92
N ASP A 307 -19.03 -34.05 5.24
CA ASP A 307 -20.21 -34.73 5.75
C ASP A 307 -21.46 -33.85 5.58
N GLY A 308 -22.42 -34.35 4.84
CA GLY A 308 -23.65 -33.61 4.54
C GLY A 308 -24.77 -34.50 3.98
N PRO A 309 -25.95 -33.92 3.71
CA PRO A 309 -27.12 -34.68 3.21
C PRO A 309 -26.86 -35.46 1.93
N CYS A 310 -25.97 -34.95 1.08
CA CYS A 310 -25.62 -35.56 -0.22
C CYS A 310 -24.26 -36.27 -0.24
N HIS A 311 -23.66 -36.55 0.95
CA HIS A 311 -22.34 -37.16 1.01
C HIS A 311 -22.24 -38.47 0.24
N SER A 312 -23.26 -39.33 0.32
CA SER A 312 -23.29 -40.62 -0.43
C SER A 312 -23.32 -40.43 -1.94
N GLN A 313 -24.03 -39.42 -2.43
CA GLN A 313 -24.12 -39.10 -3.86
C GLN A 313 -22.79 -38.53 -4.37
N TRP A 314 -22.15 -37.61 -3.59
CA TRP A 314 -20.85 -37.07 -3.92
C TRP A 314 -19.76 -38.13 -3.97
N THR A 315 -19.74 -39.04 -2.99
CA THR A 315 -18.80 -40.17 -2.91
C THR A 315 -18.99 -41.11 -4.10
N GLU A 316 -20.24 -41.42 -4.46
CA GLU A 316 -20.53 -42.30 -5.63
C GLU A 316 -20.17 -41.61 -6.94
N MET A 317 -20.43 -40.32 -7.11
CA MET A 317 -19.97 -39.54 -8.29
C MET A 317 -18.46 -39.60 -8.43
N LEU A 318 -17.70 -39.39 -7.34
CA LEU A 318 -16.26 -39.48 -7.34
C LEU A 318 -15.76 -40.85 -7.77
N ARG A 319 -16.34 -41.92 -7.23
CA ARG A 319 -16.02 -43.32 -7.60
C ARG A 319 -16.26 -43.58 -9.10
N LEU A 320 -17.35 -43.09 -9.64
CA LEU A 320 -17.68 -43.24 -11.07
C LEU A 320 -16.69 -42.52 -11.97
N ILE A 321 -16.29 -41.31 -11.61
CA ILE A 321 -15.29 -40.54 -12.34
C ILE A 321 -13.93 -41.24 -12.35
N ASP A 322 -13.49 -41.74 -11.19
CA ASP A 322 -12.25 -42.50 -11.04
C ASP A 322 -12.24 -43.79 -11.87
N GLN A 323 -13.33 -44.51 -11.83
CA GLN A 323 -13.49 -45.75 -12.63
C GLN A 323 -13.44 -45.47 -14.12
N ALA A 324 -14.13 -44.44 -14.59
CA ALA A 324 -14.13 -44.04 -16.01
C ALA A 324 -12.75 -43.52 -16.44
N GLY A 325 -12.06 -42.75 -15.64
CA GLY A 325 -10.70 -42.26 -15.91
C GLY A 325 -9.70 -43.40 -16.10
N GLN A 326 -9.74 -44.42 -15.22
CA GLN A 326 -8.91 -45.62 -15.33
C GLN A 326 -9.27 -46.44 -16.57
N SER A 327 -10.57 -46.62 -16.84
CA SER A 327 -11.06 -47.46 -17.95
C SER A 327 -10.83 -46.85 -19.31
N ALA A 328 -10.96 -45.51 -19.42
CA ALA A 328 -10.79 -44.78 -20.67
C ALA A 328 -9.32 -44.55 -21.03
N GLN A 329 -8.39 -44.68 -20.06
CA GLN A 329 -6.95 -44.40 -20.26
C GLN A 329 -6.73 -43.08 -21.02
N LEU A 330 -7.36 -42.02 -20.55
CA LEU A 330 -7.29 -40.71 -21.18
C LEU A 330 -5.87 -40.21 -21.16
N SER A 331 -5.42 -39.69 -22.27
CA SER A 331 -4.16 -38.95 -22.41
C SER A 331 -4.46 -37.50 -22.75
N THR A 332 -3.45 -36.67 -22.92
CA THR A 332 -3.55 -35.24 -23.31
C THR A 332 -4.27 -35.00 -24.65
N GLN A 333 -5.09 -35.93 -25.13
CA GLN A 333 -5.79 -35.81 -26.40
C GLN A 333 -7.04 -34.95 -26.32
N LYS A 334 -7.30 -34.20 -27.38
CA LYS A 334 -8.55 -33.46 -27.59
C LYS A 334 -9.74 -34.43 -27.78
N TRP A 335 -10.94 -33.96 -27.43
CA TRP A 335 -12.18 -34.72 -27.59
C TRP A 335 -12.38 -35.31 -28.99
N SER A 336 -11.99 -34.55 -30.01
CA SER A 336 -12.09 -35.02 -31.43
C SER A 336 -11.22 -36.22 -31.73
N LEU A 337 -10.18 -36.46 -30.96
CA LEU A 337 -9.19 -37.54 -31.17
C LEU A 337 -9.47 -38.79 -30.32
N LEU A 338 -10.51 -38.80 -29.51
CA LEU A 338 -10.89 -39.96 -28.70
C LEU A 338 -11.45 -41.06 -29.58
N THR A 339 -11.09 -42.29 -29.23
CA THR A 339 -11.65 -43.51 -29.87
C THR A 339 -13.13 -43.69 -29.56
N ALA A 340 -13.87 -44.43 -30.37
CA ALA A 340 -15.27 -44.74 -30.12
C ALA A 340 -15.46 -45.36 -28.73
N LYS A 341 -14.62 -46.33 -28.36
CA LYS A 341 -14.66 -46.98 -27.05
C LYS A 341 -14.48 -45.97 -25.87
N GLN A 342 -13.58 -45.01 -25.99
CA GLN A 342 -13.39 -43.97 -24.98
C GLN A 342 -14.61 -43.06 -24.86
N LYS A 343 -15.22 -42.71 -25.99
CA LYS A 343 -16.47 -41.95 -26.05
C LYS A 343 -17.63 -42.70 -25.40
N ASP A 344 -17.76 -43.99 -25.63
CA ASP A 344 -18.79 -44.84 -25.03
C ASP A 344 -18.64 -44.87 -23.48
N ILE A 345 -17.42 -45.07 -22.97
CA ILE A 345 -17.14 -45.06 -21.52
C ILE A 345 -17.55 -43.73 -20.91
N LEU A 346 -17.20 -42.60 -21.53
CA LEU A 346 -17.54 -41.29 -21.03
C LEU A 346 -19.04 -40.99 -21.12
N SER A 347 -19.73 -41.45 -22.18
CA SER A 347 -21.18 -41.31 -22.28
C SER A 347 -21.91 -42.08 -21.18
N GLU A 348 -21.46 -43.28 -20.85
CA GLU A 348 -21.97 -44.07 -19.74
C GLU A 348 -21.73 -43.39 -18.41
N LEU A 349 -20.52 -42.81 -18.20
CA LEU A 349 -20.20 -42.00 -17.03
C LEU A 349 -21.20 -40.87 -16.85
N PHE A 350 -21.42 -40.05 -17.88
CA PHE A 350 -22.33 -38.91 -17.76
C PHE A 350 -23.79 -39.31 -17.49
N GLN A 351 -24.24 -40.42 -18.05
CA GLN A 351 -25.57 -40.96 -17.75
C GLN A 351 -25.69 -41.34 -16.25
N ASN A 352 -24.66 -42.01 -15.74
CA ASN A 352 -24.63 -42.43 -14.32
C ASN A 352 -24.54 -41.20 -13.39
N LEU A 353 -23.72 -40.20 -13.72
CA LEU A 353 -23.60 -38.94 -12.95
C LEU A 353 -24.93 -38.19 -12.92
N ARG A 354 -25.66 -38.09 -14.02
CA ARG A 354 -27.02 -37.50 -14.05
C ARG A 354 -27.98 -38.20 -13.09
N THR A 355 -27.89 -39.51 -12.99
CA THR A 355 -28.71 -40.29 -12.06
C THR A 355 -28.38 -39.93 -10.60
N GLN A 356 -27.08 -39.78 -10.26
CA GLN A 356 -26.65 -39.39 -8.93
C GLN A 356 -27.07 -37.96 -8.59
N ILE A 357 -26.94 -37.01 -9.53
CA ILE A 357 -27.36 -35.62 -9.37
C ILE A 357 -28.88 -35.54 -9.16
N SER A 358 -29.68 -36.26 -9.93
CA SER A 358 -31.12 -36.32 -9.75
C SER A 358 -31.51 -36.91 -8.39
N GLY A 359 -30.78 -37.92 -7.91
CA GLY A 359 -30.93 -38.47 -6.58
C GLY A 359 -30.61 -37.46 -5.49
N ALA A 360 -29.54 -36.68 -5.67
CA ALA A 360 -29.15 -35.65 -4.74
C ALA A 360 -30.20 -34.51 -4.65
N PHE A 361 -30.74 -34.05 -5.78
CA PHE A 361 -31.86 -33.10 -5.80
C PHE A 361 -33.12 -33.62 -5.09
N ALA A 362 -33.38 -34.89 -5.19
CA ALA A 362 -34.51 -35.52 -4.48
C ALA A 362 -34.28 -35.53 -2.95
N VAL A 363 -33.05 -35.75 -2.50
CA VAL A 363 -32.68 -35.71 -1.07
C VAL A 363 -32.81 -34.30 -0.48
N LEU A 364 -32.40 -33.28 -1.22
CA LEU A 364 -32.38 -31.90 -0.74
C LEU A 364 -33.78 -31.25 -0.72
N GLY A 365 -34.76 -31.83 -1.41
CA GLY A 365 -36.05 -31.21 -1.67
C GLY A 365 -35.86 -29.96 -2.58
N MET A 366 -36.81 -29.69 -3.47
CA MET A 366 -36.76 -28.49 -4.30
C MET A 366 -36.93 -27.23 -3.40
N GLY A 367 -35.87 -26.77 -2.79
CA GLY A 367 -35.82 -25.52 -2.01
C GLY A 367 -35.85 -24.31 -2.93
N SER A 368 -36.56 -23.28 -2.51
CA SER A 368 -36.67 -21.98 -3.16
C SER A 368 -35.28 -21.36 -3.42
N ALA A 369 -35.13 -20.68 -4.54
CA ALA A 369 -33.94 -19.91 -4.88
C ALA A 369 -33.57 -18.97 -3.72
N GLU A 370 -32.45 -19.23 -3.08
CA GLU A 370 -31.91 -18.38 -2.03
C GLU A 370 -30.98 -17.31 -2.60
N ALA A 371 -30.66 -16.36 -1.72
CA ALA A 371 -29.92 -15.15 -2.02
C ALA A 371 -28.75 -15.37 -2.97
N ALA A 372 -28.63 -14.48 -3.95
CA ALA A 372 -27.50 -14.46 -4.85
C ALA A 372 -26.18 -14.51 -4.05
N PRO A 373 -25.21 -15.34 -4.46
CA PRO A 373 -23.93 -15.42 -3.75
C PRO A 373 -23.26 -14.04 -3.71
N ASP A 374 -22.65 -13.72 -2.57
CA ASP A 374 -21.82 -12.52 -2.47
C ASP A 374 -20.59 -12.72 -3.39
N PHE A 375 -20.63 -12.05 -4.54
CA PHE A 375 -19.61 -12.17 -5.57
C PHE A 375 -18.23 -11.68 -5.12
N ASP A 376 -18.15 -10.88 -4.04
CA ASP A 376 -16.93 -10.28 -3.53
C ASP A 376 -16.40 -10.96 -2.27
N ALA A 377 -17.12 -11.96 -1.74
CA ALA A 377 -16.67 -12.70 -0.57
C ALA A 377 -15.32 -13.39 -0.85
N PRO A 378 -14.34 -13.30 0.08
CA PRO A 378 -13.02 -13.94 -0.07
C PRO A 378 -13.12 -15.44 0.22
N VAL A 379 -13.79 -16.17 -0.66
CA VAL A 379 -13.96 -17.63 -0.62
C VAL A 379 -12.98 -18.27 -1.58
N HIS A 380 -12.30 -19.32 -1.11
CA HIS A 380 -11.35 -20.08 -1.90
C HIS A 380 -11.95 -20.59 -3.21
N TYR A 381 -11.20 -20.49 -4.29
CA TYR A 381 -11.40 -21.20 -5.54
C TYR A 381 -10.06 -21.45 -6.24
N SER A 382 -9.96 -22.52 -7.02
CA SER A 382 -8.76 -22.84 -7.77
C SER A 382 -8.77 -22.12 -9.12
N LEU A 383 -7.68 -21.34 -9.42
CA LEU A 383 -7.48 -20.73 -10.74
C LEU A 383 -7.32 -21.77 -11.84
N GLN A 384 -6.74 -22.92 -11.52
CA GLN A 384 -6.64 -24.04 -12.47
C GLN A 384 -8.03 -24.56 -12.85
N GLN A 385 -8.90 -24.77 -11.85
CA GLN A 385 -10.30 -25.17 -12.11
C GLN A 385 -11.08 -24.07 -12.82
N LEU A 386 -10.83 -22.80 -12.49
CA LEU A 386 -11.43 -21.68 -13.23
C LEU A 386 -11.06 -21.74 -14.72
N CYS A 387 -9.79 -21.99 -15.04
CA CYS A 387 -9.28 -22.06 -16.41
C CYS A 387 -9.81 -23.26 -17.17
N ASP A 388 -9.79 -24.45 -16.55
CA ASP A 388 -10.03 -25.73 -17.24
C ASP A 388 -11.51 -26.16 -17.21
N PHE A 389 -12.30 -25.64 -16.25
CA PHE A 389 -13.67 -26.10 -16.03
C PHE A 389 -14.70 -24.96 -16.03
N PHE A 390 -14.63 -24.00 -15.11
CA PHE A 390 -15.70 -23.01 -14.94
C PHE A 390 -15.81 -22.01 -16.10
N LEU A 391 -14.70 -21.47 -16.57
CA LEU A 391 -14.68 -20.50 -17.67
C LEU A 391 -15.10 -21.13 -18.99
N PRO A 392 -14.58 -22.30 -19.43
CA PRO A 392 -15.06 -22.97 -20.61
C PRO A 392 -16.55 -23.34 -20.54
N ASN A 393 -17.01 -23.82 -19.37
CA ASN A 393 -18.41 -24.14 -19.16
C ASN A 393 -19.31 -22.91 -19.36
N ARG A 394 -18.96 -21.77 -18.74
CA ARG A 394 -19.73 -20.53 -18.88
C ARG A 394 -19.74 -20.01 -20.30
N ILE A 395 -18.61 -20.08 -21.02
CA ILE A 395 -18.53 -19.70 -22.44
C ILE A 395 -19.54 -20.51 -23.26
N GLN A 396 -19.67 -21.80 -23.04
CA GLN A 396 -20.57 -22.63 -23.77
C GLN A 396 -22.05 -22.33 -23.47
N ILE A 397 -22.38 -22.11 -22.22
CA ILE A 397 -23.73 -21.68 -21.82
C ILE A 397 -24.10 -20.37 -22.52
N GLU A 398 -23.22 -19.38 -22.53
CA GLU A 398 -23.48 -18.09 -23.16
C GLU A 398 -23.45 -18.19 -24.72
N GLN A 399 -22.68 -19.11 -25.30
CA GLN A 399 -22.67 -19.39 -26.76
C GLN A 399 -24.01 -19.90 -27.28
N ALA A 400 -24.82 -20.54 -26.44
CA ALA A 400 -26.17 -20.93 -26.82
C ALA A 400 -27.02 -19.70 -27.17
N ASN A 401 -26.68 -18.51 -26.63
CA ASN A 401 -27.36 -17.23 -26.88
C ASN A 401 -26.68 -16.42 -27.99
N ASP A 402 -25.34 -16.49 -28.10
CA ASP A 402 -24.55 -15.76 -29.10
C ASP A 402 -23.29 -16.54 -29.49
N ASN A 403 -23.24 -17.09 -30.71
CA ASN A 403 -22.14 -17.88 -31.24
C ASN A 403 -20.78 -17.15 -31.29
N LYS A 404 -20.74 -15.82 -31.16
CA LYS A 404 -19.49 -15.01 -31.21
C LYS A 404 -18.77 -14.91 -29.89
N ILE A 405 -19.40 -15.29 -28.78
CA ILE A 405 -18.87 -15.13 -27.43
C ILE A 405 -17.51 -15.79 -27.24
N ALA A 406 -17.32 -17.02 -27.76
CA ALA A 406 -16.02 -17.70 -27.67
C ALA A 406 -14.87 -16.89 -28.28
N GLY A 407 -15.11 -16.26 -29.44
CA GLY A 407 -14.09 -15.42 -30.07
C GLY A 407 -13.73 -14.19 -29.22
N TYR A 408 -14.72 -13.57 -28.56
CA TYR A 408 -14.47 -12.42 -27.66
C TYR A 408 -13.74 -12.80 -26.38
N VAL A 409 -13.96 -14.02 -25.87
CA VAL A 409 -13.36 -14.48 -24.60
C VAL A 409 -12.03 -15.23 -24.80
N ALA A 410 -11.69 -15.63 -26.02
CA ALA A 410 -10.44 -16.36 -26.30
C ALA A 410 -9.17 -15.67 -25.74
N THR A 411 -9.09 -14.34 -25.88
CA THR A 411 -7.96 -13.58 -25.32
C THR A 411 -7.92 -13.61 -23.81
N LEU A 412 -9.05 -13.68 -23.12
CA LEU A 412 -9.14 -13.82 -21.66
C LEU A 412 -8.62 -15.20 -21.23
N GLN A 413 -9.02 -16.27 -21.91
CA GLN A 413 -8.50 -17.62 -21.64
C GLN A 413 -6.98 -17.68 -21.80
N MET A 414 -6.44 -17.11 -22.88
CA MET A 414 -4.99 -17.03 -23.09
C MET A 414 -4.27 -16.29 -21.95
N ARG A 415 -4.84 -15.18 -21.44
CA ARG A 415 -4.27 -14.44 -20.33
C ARG A 415 -4.31 -15.23 -19.02
N LEU A 416 -5.41 -15.92 -18.75
CA LEU A 416 -5.53 -16.79 -17.57
C LEU A 416 -4.54 -17.96 -17.63
N SER A 417 -4.41 -18.63 -18.77
CA SER A 417 -3.43 -19.70 -18.97
C SER A 417 -1.99 -19.20 -18.82
N ARG A 418 -1.70 -17.98 -19.32
CA ARG A 418 -0.39 -17.36 -19.14
C ARG A 418 -0.13 -17.03 -17.68
N LEU A 419 -1.12 -16.50 -16.96
CA LEU A 419 -0.99 -16.18 -15.52
C LEU A 419 -0.62 -17.43 -14.72
N LEU A 420 -1.25 -18.57 -15.02
CA LEU A 420 -0.97 -19.86 -14.38
C LEU A 420 0.42 -20.43 -14.71
N ALA A 421 0.97 -20.07 -15.86
CA ALA A 421 2.29 -20.53 -16.30
C ALA A 421 3.43 -19.58 -15.89
N ASP A 422 3.12 -18.40 -15.37
CA ASP A 422 4.09 -17.35 -15.04
C ASP A 422 4.51 -17.44 -13.58
N GLY A 423 5.71 -17.95 -13.31
CA GLY A 423 6.26 -18.14 -11.96
C GLY A 423 6.33 -16.86 -11.11
N ARG A 424 6.27 -15.67 -11.74
CA ARG A 424 6.21 -14.39 -10.98
C ARG A 424 4.94 -14.24 -10.14
N TYR A 425 3.89 -14.98 -10.48
CA TYR A 425 2.62 -14.98 -9.77
C TYR A 425 2.43 -16.20 -8.86
N ASP A 426 3.41 -17.11 -8.75
CA ASP A 426 3.30 -18.34 -7.98
C ASP A 426 2.85 -18.08 -6.53
N PHE A 427 3.36 -17.02 -5.90
CA PHE A 427 2.96 -16.64 -4.55
C PHE A 427 1.48 -16.23 -4.41
N MET A 428 0.77 -16.02 -5.53
CA MET A 428 -0.66 -15.73 -5.56
C MET A 428 -1.49 -16.90 -6.11
N THR A 429 -0.96 -17.63 -7.10
CA THR A 429 -1.72 -18.61 -7.90
C THR A 429 -1.60 -20.03 -7.40
N ARG A 430 -0.47 -20.39 -6.77
CA ARG A 430 -0.18 -21.75 -6.28
C ARG A 430 -0.43 -21.90 -4.79
N VAL A 431 -1.42 -21.20 -4.27
CA VAL A 431 -1.76 -21.26 -2.84
C VAL A 431 -2.81 -22.32 -2.61
N GLU A 432 -2.52 -23.28 -1.76
CA GLU A 432 -3.45 -24.31 -1.34
C GLU A 432 -4.55 -23.72 -0.43
N ASN A 433 -5.67 -24.43 -0.34
CA ASN A 433 -6.78 -24.04 0.53
C ASN A 433 -6.49 -24.45 1.97
N HIS A 434 -6.02 -23.50 2.76
CA HIS A 434 -5.86 -23.67 4.20
C HIS A 434 -7.12 -23.25 4.96
N HIS A 435 -7.30 -23.80 6.15
CA HIS A 435 -8.44 -23.44 6.99
C HIS A 435 -8.32 -21.99 7.49
N ASP A 436 -9.35 -21.18 7.23
CA ASP A 436 -9.44 -19.74 7.59
C ASP A 436 -8.20 -18.87 7.24
N PRO A 437 -7.76 -18.87 5.97
CA PRO A 437 -6.57 -18.12 5.59
C PRO A 437 -6.75 -16.60 5.76
N LEU A 438 -7.95 -16.04 5.55
CA LEU A 438 -8.20 -14.62 5.73
C LEU A 438 -8.07 -14.19 7.18
N GLY A 439 -8.60 -14.97 8.13
CA GLY A 439 -8.45 -14.69 9.55
C GLY A 439 -7.00 -14.73 10.00
N SER A 440 -6.23 -15.69 9.52
CA SER A 440 -4.80 -15.78 9.77
C SER A 440 -4.02 -14.59 9.18
N TYR A 441 -4.37 -14.17 7.97
CA TYR A 441 -3.77 -12.98 7.34
C TYR A 441 -4.06 -11.69 8.09
N LEU A 442 -5.31 -11.48 8.50
CA LEU A 442 -5.68 -10.31 9.29
C LEU A 442 -4.96 -10.28 10.64
N ARG A 443 -4.83 -11.44 11.31
CA ARG A 443 -4.02 -11.52 12.54
C ARG A 443 -2.56 -11.18 12.28
N LEU A 444 -1.98 -11.72 11.21
CA LEU A 444 -0.61 -11.40 10.81
C LEU A 444 -0.44 -9.90 10.56
N LEU A 445 -1.35 -9.27 9.81
CA LEU A 445 -1.33 -7.83 9.53
C LEU A 445 -1.44 -6.98 10.80
N MET A 446 -2.25 -7.43 11.75
CA MET A 446 -2.51 -6.72 13.01
C MET A 446 -1.57 -7.13 14.15
N GLY A 447 -0.50 -7.86 13.88
CA GLY A 447 0.46 -8.27 14.90
C GLY A 447 -0.05 -9.32 15.90
N ALA A 448 -1.22 -9.91 15.65
CA ALA A 448 -1.77 -10.99 16.48
C ALA A 448 -1.24 -12.36 16.04
N ASP A 449 -1.45 -13.38 16.89
CA ASP A 449 -1.04 -14.75 16.60
C ASP A 449 -1.90 -15.37 15.48
N PRO A 450 -1.33 -15.64 14.30
CA PRO A 450 -2.08 -16.22 13.20
C PRO A 450 -2.48 -17.68 13.44
N THR A 451 -1.79 -18.40 14.32
CA THR A 451 -2.06 -19.81 14.61
C THR A 451 -3.39 -20.02 15.37
N GLN A 452 -3.89 -18.99 16.04
CA GLN A 452 -5.19 -19.04 16.71
C GLN A 452 -6.37 -19.16 15.75
N ALA A 453 -6.19 -18.86 14.46
CA ALA A 453 -7.23 -18.94 13.44
C ALA A 453 -7.20 -20.27 12.67
N THR A 454 -6.11 -21.00 12.70
CA THR A 454 -5.95 -22.25 11.95
C THR A 454 -5.37 -23.34 12.81
N SER A 455 -5.88 -24.54 12.66
CA SER A 455 -5.29 -25.75 13.23
C SER A 455 -4.23 -26.37 12.32
N ASP A 456 -3.93 -25.74 11.18
CA ASP A 456 -2.92 -26.21 10.23
C ASP A 456 -1.53 -25.73 10.68
N PRO A 457 -0.68 -26.66 11.23
CA PRO A 457 0.64 -26.28 11.70
C PRO A 457 1.63 -25.97 10.55
N ASP A 458 1.32 -26.41 9.34
CA ASP A 458 2.19 -26.24 8.16
C ASP A 458 1.88 -24.94 7.41
N TRP A 459 0.93 -24.14 7.89
CA TRP A 459 0.62 -22.87 7.26
C TRP A 459 1.82 -21.91 7.35
N PRO A 460 2.31 -21.35 6.23
CA PRO A 460 3.55 -20.56 6.19
C PRO A 460 3.60 -19.39 7.19
N ALA A 461 2.46 -18.74 7.43
CA ALA A 461 2.39 -17.65 8.41
C ALA A 461 2.57 -18.11 9.86
N ALA A 462 2.24 -19.38 10.20
CA ALA A 462 2.48 -19.93 11.52
C ALA A 462 3.97 -20.03 11.82
N ASN A 463 4.76 -20.51 10.86
CA ASN A 463 6.22 -20.59 10.98
C ASN A 463 6.87 -19.21 11.08
N LEU A 464 6.37 -18.24 10.31
CA LEU A 464 6.85 -16.87 10.37
C LEU A 464 6.58 -16.23 11.75
N TYR A 465 5.40 -16.48 12.32
CA TYR A 465 5.05 -15.99 13.65
C TYR A 465 5.85 -16.67 14.75
N ALA A 466 6.01 -17.99 14.68
CA ALA A 466 6.75 -18.76 15.69
C ALA A 466 8.20 -18.27 15.83
N LYS A 467 8.91 -18.06 14.72
CA LYS A 467 10.28 -17.52 14.72
C LYS A 467 10.38 -16.12 15.38
N GLN A 468 9.33 -15.34 15.31
CA GLN A 468 9.31 -13.97 15.84
C GLN A 468 8.79 -13.91 17.27
N ALA A 469 7.86 -14.79 17.65
CA ALA A 469 7.34 -14.89 19.02
C ALA A 469 8.42 -15.25 20.05
N GLU A 470 9.49 -15.96 19.65
CA GLU A 470 10.65 -16.25 20.50
C GLU A 470 11.41 -14.97 20.92
N THR A 471 11.22 -13.85 20.21
CA THR A 471 11.93 -12.59 20.43
C THR A 471 11.09 -11.49 21.07
N HIS A 472 9.76 -11.70 21.27
CA HIS A 472 8.83 -10.64 21.69
C HIS A 472 7.86 -11.12 22.78
N ASP A 473 7.90 -10.44 23.94
CA ASP A 473 6.91 -10.62 25.02
C ASP A 473 5.53 -10.01 24.68
N GLU A 474 5.50 -9.01 23.79
CA GLU A 474 4.30 -8.35 23.27
C GLU A 474 4.31 -8.47 21.73
N GLY A 475 3.18 -8.77 21.11
CA GLY A 475 3.09 -8.95 19.64
C GLY A 475 3.65 -7.75 18.86
N PRO A 476 4.09 -7.93 17.61
CA PRO A 476 4.69 -6.86 16.82
C PRO A 476 3.68 -5.75 16.53
N SER A 477 4.09 -4.49 16.79
CA SER A 477 3.30 -3.28 16.46
C SER A 477 3.56 -2.79 15.03
N VAL A 478 4.61 -3.30 14.38
CA VAL A 478 5.01 -2.90 13.01
C VAL A 478 5.09 -4.13 12.12
N THR A 479 4.40 -4.08 10.99
CA THR A 479 4.49 -5.10 9.93
C THR A 479 5.04 -4.46 8.66
N ILE A 480 6.20 -4.91 8.20
CA ILE A 480 6.82 -4.44 6.96
C ILE A 480 6.56 -5.47 5.87
N PHE A 481 5.91 -5.04 4.79
CA PHE A 481 5.86 -5.79 3.54
C PHE A 481 7.04 -5.39 2.67
N ASP A 482 8.04 -6.23 2.59
CA ASP A 482 9.12 -6.09 1.63
C ASP A 482 8.63 -6.53 0.25
N LEU A 483 8.44 -5.56 -0.63
CA LEU A 483 7.92 -5.72 -1.98
C LEU A 483 9.04 -5.61 -3.03
N SER A 484 10.29 -5.60 -2.61
CA SER A 484 11.45 -5.38 -3.50
C SER A 484 11.61 -6.46 -4.57
N LEU A 485 11.14 -7.69 -4.30
CA LEU A 485 11.16 -8.81 -5.23
C LEU A 485 9.90 -8.90 -6.10
N VAL A 486 8.87 -8.09 -5.84
CA VAL A 486 7.63 -8.10 -6.62
C VAL A 486 7.84 -7.38 -7.94
N ALA A 487 7.53 -8.05 -9.05
CA ALA A 487 7.63 -7.45 -10.37
C ALA A 487 6.70 -6.23 -10.51
N SER A 488 7.14 -5.20 -11.24
CA SER A 488 6.42 -3.92 -11.32
C SER A 488 5.00 -4.04 -11.87
N ASP A 489 4.73 -4.98 -12.77
CA ASP A 489 3.41 -5.25 -13.34
C ASP A 489 2.46 -5.97 -12.36
N VAL A 490 3.01 -6.63 -11.32
CA VAL A 490 2.26 -7.30 -10.25
C VAL A 490 2.05 -6.39 -9.04
N LEU A 491 3.00 -5.49 -8.80
CA LEU A 491 3.08 -4.63 -7.62
C LEU A 491 1.78 -3.84 -7.37
N GLU A 492 1.18 -3.32 -8.42
CA GLU A 492 -0.07 -2.56 -8.33
C GLU A 492 -1.22 -3.42 -7.79
N ASN A 493 -1.38 -4.65 -8.30
CA ASN A 493 -2.44 -5.55 -7.85
C ASN A 493 -2.24 -5.97 -6.39
N VAL A 494 -1.00 -6.27 -6.01
CA VAL A 494 -0.64 -6.65 -4.63
C VAL A 494 -0.94 -5.53 -3.65
N THR A 495 -0.52 -4.31 -3.96
CA THR A 495 -0.71 -3.16 -3.06
C THR A 495 -2.16 -2.72 -2.99
N ALA A 496 -2.91 -2.79 -4.10
CA ALA A 496 -4.35 -2.56 -4.11
C ALA A 496 -5.08 -3.57 -3.22
N LEU A 497 -4.77 -4.86 -3.36
CA LEU A 497 -5.36 -5.93 -2.57
C LEU A 497 -5.08 -5.77 -1.07
N LEU A 498 -3.81 -5.56 -0.68
CA LEU A 498 -3.43 -5.37 0.72
C LEU A 498 -4.08 -4.10 1.31
N GLY A 499 -4.07 -3.00 0.58
CA GLY A 499 -4.72 -1.75 0.99
C GLY A 499 -6.23 -1.91 1.18
N ARG A 500 -6.90 -2.64 0.27
CA ARG A 500 -8.32 -2.92 0.39
C ARG A 500 -8.65 -3.84 1.57
N ILE A 501 -7.86 -4.88 1.81
CA ILE A 501 -8.07 -5.77 2.96
C ILE A 501 -7.99 -4.99 4.27
N LEU A 502 -6.99 -4.10 4.42
CA LEU A 502 -6.86 -3.23 5.59
C LEU A 502 -8.06 -2.27 5.72
N PHE A 503 -8.51 -1.69 4.60
CA PHE A 503 -9.67 -0.80 4.61
C PHE A 503 -10.96 -1.55 4.95
N ASP A 504 -11.18 -2.73 4.39
CA ASP A 504 -12.34 -3.58 4.66
C ASP A 504 -12.38 -4.05 6.11
N PHE A 505 -11.21 -4.38 6.69
CA PHE A 505 -11.07 -4.68 8.12
C PHE A 505 -11.48 -3.46 8.96
N ALA A 506 -10.94 -2.28 8.65
CA ALA A 506 -11.24 -1.05 9.39
C ALA A 506 -12.74 -0.68 9.33
N VAL A 507 -13.37 -0.83 8.15
CA VAL A 507 -14.80 -0.54 7.95
C VAL A 507 -15.70 -1.51 8.71
N ARG A 508 -15.31 -2.79 8.80
CA ARG A 508 -16.07 -3.84 9.49
C ARG A 508 -15.81 -3.90 11.00
N SER A 509 -14.82 -3.15 11.50
CA SER A 509 -14.52 -3.11 12.93
C SER A 509 -15.66 -2.48 13.75
N ASP A 510 -16.07 -3.16 14.83
CA ASP A 510 -17.06 -2.69 15.78
C ASP A 510 -16.50 -2.84 17.23
N PRO A 511 -16.39 -1.75 18.02
CA PRO A 511 -16.70 -0.37 17.65
C PRO A 511 -15.74 0.20 16.59
N ARG A 512 -16.20 1.23 15.85
CA ARG A 512 -15.39 1.87 14.82
C ARG A 512 -14.07 2.39 15.38
N ALA A 513 -12.99 2.22 14.61
CA ALA A 513 -11.65 2.63 14.97
C ALA A 513 -11.14 2.01 16.29
N ALA A 514 -11.63 0.82 16.68
CA ALA A 514 -11.16 0.11 17.85
C ALA A 514 -9.66 -0.27 17.74
N HIS A 515 -9.21 -0.55 16.53
CA HIS A 515 -7.83 -0.91 16.20
C HIS A 515 -7.31 0.00 15.08
N PRO A 516 -6.82 1.21 15.42
CA PRO A 516 -6.33 2.15 14.42
C PRO A 516 -5.07 1.63 13.75
N VAL A 517 -4.96 1.84 12.42
CA VAL A 517 -3.82 1.42 11.61
C VAL A 517 -3.17 2.64 10.95
N LEU A 518 -1.85 2.73 11.03
CA LEU A 518 -1.03 3.63 10.23
C LEU A 518 -0.45 2.85 9.05
N LEU A 519 -0.85 3.19 7.83
CA LEU A 519 -0.28 2.63 6.61
C LEU A 519 0.76 3.59 6.05
N VAL A 520 2.01 3.13 5.99
CA VAL A 520 3.16 3.86 5.45
C VAL A 520 3.43 3.36 4.04
N LEU A 521 3.42 4.28 3.07
CA LEU A 521 3.68 3.98 1.66
C LEU A 521 4.97 4.66 1.23
N GLU A 522 6.04 3.87 1.08
CA GLU A 522 7.30 4.35 0.50
C GLU A 522 7.19 4.43 -1.01
N GLU A 523 7.77 5.48 -1.62
CA GLU A 523 7.63 5.79 -3.05
C GLU A 523 6.18 5.74 -3.56
N ALA A 524 5.29 6.38 -2.80
CA ALA A 524 3.84 6.33 -2.98
C ALA A 524 3.37 6.64 -4.42
N HIS A 525 4.15 7.39 -5.22
CA HIS A 525 3.85 7.69 -6.62
C HIS A 525 3.80 6.41 -7.51
N ARG A 526 4.40 5.31 -7.06
CA ARG A 526 4.36 4.02 -7.79
C ARG A 526 3.02 3.30 -7.65
N PHE A 527 2.27 3.56 -6.58
CA PHE A 527 0.96 2.92 -6.34
C PHE A 527 -0.22 3.86 -6.57
N ILE A 528 0.00 5.17 -6.44
CA ILE A 528 -1.03 6.20 -6.48
C ILE A 528 -0.71 7.24 -7.56
N PRO A 529 -0.52 6.84 -8.82
CA PRO A 529 -0.15 7.76 -9.89
C PRO A 529 -1.23 8.82 -10.16
N ALA A 530 -0.80 10.04 -10.51
CA ALA A 530 -1.67 11.18 -10.84
C ALA A 530 -2.47 10.97 -12.14
N ARG A 531 -1.91 10.23 -13.11
CA ARG A 531 -2.50 10.04 -14.43
C ARG A 531 -3.21 8.69 -14.52
N ARG A 532 -4.43 8.76 -15.04
CA ARG A 532 -5.14 7.58 -15.50
C ARG A 532 -4.67 7.29 -16.92
N ASP A 533 -4.00 6.20 -17.12
CA ASP A 533 -3.65 5.74 -18.45
C ASP A 533 -4.92 5.43 -19.25
N SER A 534 -4.93 5.74 -20.55
CA SER A 534 -6.06 5.42 -21.44
C SER A 534 -6.37 3.92 -21.52
N SER A 535 -5.46 3.08 -21.06
CA SER A 535 -5.62 1.63 -20.95
C SER A 535 -6.29 1.17 -19.62
N GLY A 536 -6.57 2.08 -18.68
CA GLY A 536 -7.14 1.76 -17.37
C GLY A 536 -6.15 1.09 -16.40
N VAL A 537 -4.91 0.89 -16.78
CA VAL A 537 -3.83 0.36 -15.93
C VAL A 537 -3.33 1.51 -15.04
N GLY A 538 -3.18 1.29 -13.77
CA GLY A 538 -2.80 2.33 -12.78
C GLY A 538 -3.98 3.02 -12.08
N THR A 539 -5.23 2.65 -12.41
CA THR A 539 -6.41 3.33 -11.85
C THR A 539 -6.98 2.69 -10.59
N ARG A 540 -6.61 1.44 -10.28
CA ARG A 540 -7.27 0.67 -9.20
C ARG A 540 -6.59 0.78 -7.85
N SER A 541 -5.28 0.63 -7.80
CA SER A 541 -4.54 0.95 -6.58
C SER A 541 -4.79 2.41 -6.20
N THR A 542 -4.77 3.33 -7.16
CA THR A 542 -5.16 4.73 -6.96
C THR A 542 -6.56 4.85 -6.38
N ALA A 543 -7.57 4.14 -6.89
CA ALA A 543 -8.94 4.21 -6.40
C ALA A 543 -9.06 3.73 -4.94
N VAL A 544 -8.38 2.63 -4.58
CA VAL A 544 -8.34 2.11 -3.20
C VAL A 544 -7.73 3.16 -2.26
N PHE A 545 -6.56 3.70 -2.59
CA PHE A 545 -5.89 4.68 -1.73
C PHE A 545 -6.59 6.03 -1.71
N GLU A 546 -7.23 6.48 -2.80
CA GLU A 546 -8.10 7.65 -2.78
C GLU A 546 -9.31 7.46 -1.85
N ARG A 547 -9.88 6.25 -1.81
CA ARG A 547 -10.96 5.92 -0.89
C ARG A 547 -10.46 5.93 0.56
N ILE A 548 -9.30 5.32 0.83
CA ILE A 548 -8.66 5.37 2.14
C ILE A 548 -8.41 6.82 2.56
N ALA A 549 -7.87 7.66 1.67
CA ALA A 549 -7.61 9.07 1.95
C ALA A 549 -8.89 9.87 2.27
N LYS A 550 -10.00 9.59 1.58
CA LYS A 550 -11.29 10.28 1.79
C LYS A 550 -12.06 9.80 3.01
N GLU A 551 -12.01 8.50 3.29
CA GLU A 551 -12.92 7.86 4.25
C GLU A 551 -12.19 7.21 5.45
N GLY A 552 -10.93 6.79 5.26
CA GLY A 552 -10.17 5.96 6.22
C GLY A 552 -10.09 6.54 7.62
N ARG A 553 -9.97 7.88 7.73
CA ARG A 553 -9.98 8.59 9.02
C ARG A 553 -11.15 8.21 9.91
N LYS A 554 -12.35 8.02 9.35
CA LYS A 554 -13.56 7.69 10.11
C LYS A 554 -13.52 6.28 10.70
N PHE A 555 -12.67 5.43 10.14
CA PHE A 555 -12.53 4.02 10.51
C PHE A 555 -11.18 3.72 11.20
N GLY A 556 -10.38 4.75 11.49
CA GLY A 556 -9.09 4.57 12.15
C GLY A 556 -7.95 4.16 11.21
N LEU A 557 -8.10 4.31 9.89
CA LEU A 557 -7.02 4.04 8.94
C LEU A 557 -6.39 5.33 8.45
N SER A 558 -5.10 5.50 8.72
CA SER A 558 -4.31 6.67 8.35
C SER A 558 -3.22 6.33 7.34
N LEU A 559 -2.84 7.33 6.52
CA LEU A 559 -1.77 7.23 5.53
C LEU A 559 -0.58 8.11 5.94
N LEU A 560 0.63 7.57 5.83
CA LEU A 560 1.88 8.29 5.80
C LEU A 560 2.54 8.02 4.44
N LEU A 561 2.53 9.01 3.57
CA LEU A 561 3.02 8.91 2.20
C LEU A 561 4.44 9.44 2.12
N ALA A 562 5.39 8.68 1.58
CA ALA A 562 6.70 9.16 1.21
C ALA A 562 6.86 9.16 -0.32
N SER A 563 7.28 10.29 -0.91
CA SER A 563 7.45 10.38 -2.36
C SER A 563 8.56 11.35 -2.76
N GLN A 564 9.33 10.94 -3.78
CA GLN A 564 10.33 11.81 -4.43
C GLN A 564 9.70 12.74 -5.47
N ARG A 565 8.51 12.37 -5.98
CA ARG A 565 7.82 13.06 -7.07
C ARG A 565 6.37 13.32 -6.71
N PRO A 566 6.11 14.32 -5.85
CA PRO A 566 4.75 14.63 -5.46
C PRO A 566 3.83 14.98 -6.63
N SER A 567 4.34 15.58 -7.72
CA SER A 567 3.54 15.88 -8.93
C SER A 567 3.05 14.63 -9.67
N GLU A 568 3.65 13.47 -9.43
CA GLU A 568 3.20 12.18 -9.98
C GLU A 568 2.16 11.48 -9.08
N LEU A 569 1.87 12.01 -7.87
CA LEU A 569 0.83 11.49 -6.98
C LEU A 569 -0.56 12.00 -7.36
N SER A 570 -1.59 11.23 -7.07
CA SER A 570 -2.98 11.69 -7.15
C SER A 570 -3.18 12.96 -6.33
N GLU A 571 -3.61 14.05 -6.99
CA GLU A 571 -3.94 15.32 -6.34
C GLU A 571 -4.99 15.12 -5.23
N THR A 572 -5.94 14.21 -5.45
CA THR A 572 -6.97 13.85 -4.47
C THR A 572 -6.35 13.39 -3.16
N VAL A 573 -5.36 12.50 -3.23
CA VAL A 573 -4.72 11.95 -2.02
C VAL A 573 -3.86 13.00 -1.33
N VAL A 574 -3.08 13.75 -2.07
CA VAL A 574 -2.23 14.83 -1.52
C VAL A 574 -3.09 15.91 -0.84
N ALA A 575 -4.24 16.28 -1.43
CA ALA A 575 -5.16 17.25 -0.84
C ALA A 575 -5.84 16.78 0.45
N GLN A 576 -5.89 15.48 0.73
CA GLN A 576 -6.39 14.92 1.98
C GLN A 576 -5.31 14.82 3.07
N CYS A 577 -4.03 15.05 2.74
CA CYS A 577 -2.97 15.08 3.74
C CYS A 577 -3.06 16.38 4.55
N GLY A 578 -3.49 16.25 5.79
CA GLY A 578 -3.60 17.38 6.72
C GLY A 578 -2.25 17.93 7.18
N THR A 579 -1.16 17.16 7.03
CA THR A 579 0.21 17.55 7.34
C THR A 579 1.11 17.25 6.15
N VAL A 580 1.94 18.21 5.76
CA VAL A 580 2.95 18.08 4.72
C VAL A 580 4.32 18.44 5.29
N ILE A 581 5.27 17.51 5.13
CA ILE A 581 6.70 17.70 5.49
C ILE A 581 7.48 17.69 4.18
N ALA A 582 7.89 18.87 3.73
CA ALA A 582 8.53 19.05 2.44
C ALA A 582 10.03 19.32 2.60
N HIS A 583 10.85 18.38 2.15
CA HIS A 583 12.29 18.54 1.98
C HIS A 583 12.62 19.29 0.69
N ARG A 584 13.91 19.40 0.36
CA ARG A 584 14.36 20.04 -0.88
C ARG A 584 13.67 19.44 -2.10
N LEU A 585 13.04 20.33 -2.88
CA LEU A 585 12.40 20.02 -4.16
C LEU A 585 12.84 21.07 -5.19
N THR A 586 13.45 20.61 -6.28
CA THR A 586 13.97 21.48 -7.35
C THR A 586 13.05 21.57 -8.55
N HIS A 587 12.16 20.58 -8.73
CA HIS A 587 11.27 20.53 -9.87
C HIS A 587 10.03 21.42 -9.66
N GLU A 588 9.73 22.30 -10.63
CA GLU A 588 8.67 23.31 -10.51
C GLU A 588 7.26 22.73 -10.39
N ALA A 589 6.97 21.63 -11.09
CA ALA A 589 5.66 20.96 -10.99
C ALA A 589 5.40 20.43 -9.57
N ASP A 590 6.43 19.89 -8.89
CA ASP A 590 6.33 19.41 -7.52
C ASP A 590 6.05 20.55 -6.55
N GLN A 591 6.73 21.68 -6.71
CA GLN A 591 6.48 22.86 -5.88
C GLN A 591 5.09 23.44 -6.11
N THR A 592 4.62 23.47 -7.36
CA THR A 592 3.30 23.98 -7.72
C THR A 592 2.19 23.15 -7.08
N LEU A 593 2.29 21.81 -7.12
CA LEU A 593 1.34 20.93 -6.44
C LEU A 593 1.28 21.24 -4.93
N LEU A 594 2.42 21.36 -4.27
CA LEU A 594 2.46 21.66 -2.83
C LEU A 594 1.89 23.04 -2.50
N ARG A 595 2.13 24.06 -3.35
CA ARG A 595 1.51 25.39 -3.18
C ARG A 595 -0.01 25.34 -3.27
N HIS A 596 -0.56 24.44 -4.09
CA HIS A 596 -2.02 24.25 -4.19
C HIS A 596 -2.58 23.44 -3.00
N ALA A 597 -1.84 22.46 -2.52
CA ALA A 597 -2.26 21.58 -1.42
C ALA A 597 -2.13 22.22 -0.03
N THR A 598 -1.37 23.32 0.12
CA THR A 598 -1.09 23.95 1.41
C THR A 598 -1.81 25.28 1.59
N ALA A 599 -1.98 25.69 2.87
CA ALA A 599 -2.61 26.96 3.22
C ALA A 599 -1.84 28.18 2.65
N LEU A 600 -2.57 29.26 2.33
CA LEU A 600 -1.99 30.49 1.80
C LEU A 600 -0.85 31.06 2.64
N SER A 601 -0.96 30.97 3.97
CA SER A 601 0.06 31.43 4.92
C SER A 601 1.40 30.67 4.81
N SER A 602 1.38 29.45 4.24
CA SER A 602 2.57 28.62 4.08
C SER A 602 3.25 28.79 2.72
N ARG A 603 2.59 29.37 1.73
CA ARG A 603 3.08 29.42 0.33
C ARG A 603 4.41 30.14 0.17
N ALA A 604 4.60 31.27 0.87
CA ALA A 604 5.85 32.02 0.83
C ALA A 604 7.05 31.22 1.41
N LEU A 605 6.77 30.30 2.34
CA LEU A 605 7.81 29.40 2.87
C LEU A 605 8.20 28.33 1.85
N LEU A 606 7.25 27.86 1.05
CA LEU A 606 7.50 26.84 0.02
C LEU A 606 8.45 27.35 -1.09
N ASP A 607 8.60 28.63 -1.28
CA ASP A 607 9.56 29.20 -2.23
C ASP A 607 11.02 28.94 -1.83
N GLN A 608 11.27 28.55 -0.60
CA GLN A 608 12.60 28.19 -0.08
C GLN A 608 12.97 26.71 -0.34
N LEU A 609 12.02 25.88 -0.78
CA LEU A 609 12.24 24.43 -0.98
C LEU A 609 13.47 24.09 -1.83
N PRO A 610 13.80 24.79 -2.94
CA PRO A 610 14.97 24.47 -3.76
C PRO A 610 16.30 24.64 -3.02
N GLY A 611 16.34 25.57 -2.06
CA GLY A 611 17.56 25.94 -1.30
C GLY A 611 17.76 25.20 0.02
N LEU A 612 16.85 24.29 0.41
CA LEU A 612 16.95 23.59 1.68
C LEU A 612 18.19 22.67 1.72
N ALA A 613 18.89 22.70 2.85
CA ALA A 613 19.98 21.78 3.14
C ALA A 613 19.46 20.36 3.38
N GLN A 614 20.36 19.36 3.31
CA GLN A 614 20.04 17.99 3.68
C GLN A 614 19.50 17.90 5.10
N GLN A 615 18.58 17.00 5.39
CA GLN A 615 17.87 16.85 6.68
C GLN A 615 17.07 18.09 7.11
N HIS A 616 16.91 19.11 6.28
CA HIS A 616 16.00 20.21 6.55
C HIS A 616 14.68 20.02 5.80
N ALA A 617 13.59 20.39 6.47
CA ALA A 617 12.25 20.32 5.91
C ALA A 617 11.39 21.52 6.31
N LEU A 618 10.44 21.87 5.46
CA LEU A 618 9.33 22.76 5.82
C LEU A 618 8.15 21.91 6.25
N VAL A 619 7.67 22.14 7.45
CA VAL A 619 6.52 21.42 8.04
C VAL A 619 5.32 22.36 8.03
N THR A 620 4.21 21.89 7.46
CA THR A 620 2.96 22.66 7.38
C THR A 620 1.78 21.74 7.66
N GLY A 621 0.68 22.31 8.13
CA GLY A 621 -0.57 21.57 8.31
C GLY A 621 -1.06 21.53 9.75
N VAL A 622 -2.01 20.59 10.00
CA VAL A 622 -2.79 20.56 11.26
C VAL A 622 -2.02 20.02 12.46
N SER A 623 -1.01 19.17 12.24
CA SER A 623 -0.24 18.58 13.35
C SER A 623 0.84 19.51 13.92
N THR A 624 1.13 20.61 13.23
CA THR A 624 2.01 21.67 13.73
C THR A 624 1.19 22.92 14.05
N GLY A 625 1.53 23.59 15.14
CA GLY A 625 0.83 24.82 15.53
C GLY A 625 1.00 25.94 14.49
N VAL A 626 2.13 25.97 13.82
CA VAL A 626 2.50 26.94 12.77
C VAL A 626 3.39 26.30 11.72
N PRO A 627 3.44 26.83 10.49
CA PRO A 627 4.45 26.43 9.52
C PRO A 627 5.86 26.67 10.07
N ALA A 628 6.75 25.69 9.92
CA ALA A 628 8.09 25.74 10.49
C ALA A 628 9.15 25.18 9.54
N ALA A 629 10.34 25.82 9.54
CA ALA A 629 11.57 25.23 9.00
C ALA A 629 12.25 24.42 10.10
N VAL A 630 12.46 23.14 9.87
CA VAL A 630 12.93 22.17 10.88
C VAL A 630 14.15 21.41 10.37
N ARG A 631 15.20 21.33 11.19
CA ARG A 631 16.22 20.32 11.03
C ARG A 631 15.71 19.04 11.70
N ILE A 632 15.50 18.01 10.91
CA ILE A 632 15.02 16.71 11.39
C ILE A 632 16.04 16.10 12.35
N ARG A 633 15.55 15.47 13.42
CA ARG A 633 16.41 14.79 14.40
C ARG A 633 17.17 13.65 13.76
N ASP A 634 18.36 13.38 14.26
CA ASP A 634 19.15 12.23 13.85
C ASP A 634 18.45 10.95 14.33
N VAL A 635 18.49 9.92 13.50
CA VAL A 635 17.92 8.60 13.76
C VAL A 635 19.05 7.62 14.00
N ALA A 636 18.93 6.74 15.00
CA ALA A 636 19.99 5.83 15.40
C ALA A 636 20.42 4.87 14.29
N ASP A 637 19.42 4.32 13.54
CA ASP A 637 19.63 3.42 12.41
C ASP A 637 18.86 4.00 11.21
N PRO A 638 19.47 4.93 10.45
CA PRO A 638 18.82 5.49 9.28
C PRO A 638 18.63 4.40 8.20
N PRO A 639 17.57 4.51 7.37
CA PRO A 639 17.44 3.64 6.20
C PRO A 639 18.70 3.73 5.37
N LYS A 640 19.28 2.60 5.11
CA LYS A 640 20.50 2.53 4.28
C LYS A 640 20.03 2.56 2.84
N SER A 641 20.05 3.74 2.22
CA SER A 641 20.19 3.77 0.76
C SER A 641 21.51 3.10 0.46
N ASN A 642 21.46 1.92 -0.12
CA ASN A 642 22.64 1.15 -0.51
C ASN A 642 23.31 1.79 -1.73
N ASP A 643 23.66 3.09 -1.62
CA ASP A 643 24.50 3.72 -2.64
C ASP A 643 25.88 3.06 -2.59
N PRO A 644 26.24 2.27 -3.61
CA PRO A 644 27.50 1.56 -3.59
C PRO A 644 28.65 2.56 -3.61
N ASN A 645 29.65 2.35 -2.74
CA ASN A 645 30.89 3.10 -2.82
C ASN A 645 31.71 2.55 -3.99
N PHE A 646 31.42 3.03 -5.19
CA PHE A 646 32.04 2.55 -6.43
C PHE A 646 33.56 2.47 -6.34
N LEU A 647 34.25 3.54 -5.96
CA LEU A 647 35.71 3.57 -5.93
C LEU A 647 36.28 2.55 -4.94
N ARG A 648 35.69 2.45 -3.74
CA ARG A 648 36.12 1.48 -2.73
C ARG A 648 35.92 0.04 -3.22
N THR A 649 34.73 -0.24 -3.78
CA THR A 649 34.40 -1.58 -4.26
C THR A 649 35.24 -1.96 -5.48
N TRP A 650 35.47 -1.02 -6.42
CA TRP A 650 36.32 -1.27 -7.59
C TRP A 650 37.81 -1.41 -7.24
N SER A 651 38.27 -0.84 -6.13
CA SER A 651 39.64 -0.98 -5.66
C SER A 651 39.88 -2.26 -4.86
N ASP A 652 38.82 -3.01 -4.54
CA ASP A 652 38.91 -4.26 -3.77
C ASP A 652 39.18 -5.45 -4.72
N ALA A 653 40.44 -5.89 -4.78
CA ALA A 653 40.85 -6.98 -5.64
C ALA A 653 40.19 -8.33 -5.27
N SER A 654 39.79 -8.53 -4.01
CA SER A 654 39.10 -9.76 -3.58
C SER A 654 37.75 -9.96 -4.27
N LYS A 655 37.10 -8.89 -4.66
CA LYS A 655 35.82 -8.93 -5.39
C LYS A 655 35.95 -9.47 -6.81
N LEU A 656 37.13 -9.35 -7.40
CA LEU A 656 37.40 -9.92 -8.73
C LEU A 656 37.46 -11.45 -8.65
N ASP A 657 38.07 -11.98 -7.61
CA ASP A 657 38.19 -13.44 -7.42
C ASP A 657 36.84 -14.09 -7.07
N GLU A 658 35.97 -13.35 -6.39
CA GLU A 658 34.59 -13.79 -6.06
C GLU A 658 33.62 -13.72 -7.26
N LEU A 659 33.94 -12.93 -8.30
CA LEU A 659 33.00 -12.61 -9.39
C LEU A 659 32.52 -13.84 -10.17
N PRO A 660 33.37 -14.84 -10.55
CA PRO A 660 32.90 -16.01 -11.29
C PRO A 660 31.83 -16.81 -10.51
N SER A 661 32.13 -17.16 -9.26
CA SER A 661 31.19 -17.91 -8.40
C SER A 661 29.91 -17.13 -8.09
N HIS A 662 30.01 -15.80 -8.03
CA HIS A 662 28.87 -14.92 -7.87
C HIS A 662 27.97 -14.92 -9.12
N ILE A 663 28.57 -14.86 -10.30
CA ILE A 663 27.86 -14.96 -11.58
C ILE A 663 27.15 -16.31 -11.68
N ASP A 664 27.87 -17.42 -11.39
CA ASP A 664 27.31 -18.78 -11.50
C ASP A 664 26.09 -18.95 -10.60
N ARG A 665 26.14 -18.45 -9.35
CA ARG A 665 25.02 -18.46 -8.41
C ARG A 665 23.84 -17.65 -8.92
N ILE A 666 24.08 -16.45 -9.47
CA ILE A 666 23.02 -15.61 -10.05
C ILE A 666 22.39 -16.31 -11.25
N VAL A 667 23.20 -16.90 -12.13
CA VAL A 667 22.72 -17.59 -13.34
C VAL A 667 21.90 -18.81 -12.94
N ALA A 668 22.35 -19.62 -11.99
CA ALA A 668 21.61 -20.77 -11.48
C ALA A 668 20.23 -20.35 -10.93
N GLY A 669 20.20 -19.32 -10.07
CA GLY A 669 18.94 -18.76 -9.57
C GLY A 669 18.04 -18.18 -10.67
N TRP A 670 18.64 -17.51 -11.66
CA TRP A 670 17.90 -16.86 -12.75
C TRP A 670 17.28 -17.88 -13.73
N GLN A 671 17.96 -19.02 -13.92
CA GLN A 671 17.50 -20.12 -14.77
C GLN A 671 16.59 -21.13 -14.02
N GLY A 672 16.35 -20.93 -12.73
CA GLY A 672 15.53 -21.83 -11.91
C GLY A 672 16.22 -23.16 -11.56
N ASN A 673 17.53 -23.24 -11.72
CA ASN A 673 18.32 -24.41 -11.34
C ASN A 673 18.62 -24.29 -9.83
N SER A 674 17.87 -24.96 -8.98
CA SER A 674 18.17 -25.07 -7.55
C SER A 674 19.48 -25.83 -7.31
N GLU A 675 20.26 -25.42 -6.31
CA GLU A 675 21.58 -25.97 -5.93
C GLU A 675 21.58 -27.47 -5.53
N GLU A 676 20.48 -28.18 -5.55
CA GLU A 676 20.41 -29.61 -5.22
C GLU A 676 21.08 -30.55 -6.23
N GLN A 677 21.53 -30.08 -7.39
CA GLN A 677 22.19 -30.92 -8.43
C GLN A 677 23.72 -30.80 -8.47
N VAL A 678 24.37 -29.96 -7.65
CA VAL A 678 25.83 -29.76 -7.73
C VAL A 678 26.62 -30.68 -6.77
N THR A 679 25.96 -31.43 -5.90
CA THR A 679 26.65 -32.33 -4.92
C THR A 679 26.77 -33.79 -5.33
N GLU A 680 26.32 -34.21 -6.52
CA GLU A 680 26.40 -35.62 -6.97
C GLU A 680 27.47 -35.93 -8.05
N THR A 681 28.32 -34.96 -8.44
CA THR A 681 29.35 -35.23 -9.48
C THR A 681 30.80 -35.14 -9.00
N GLU A 682 31.10 -35.15 -7.72
CA GLU A 682 32.47 -35.25 -7.18
C GLU A 682 32.71 -36.54 -6.36
N GLY A 683 32.27 -37.69 -6.87
CA GLY A 683 32.46 -38.92 -6.12
C GLY A 683 32.50 -40.20 -6.93
N ASP A 684 33.08 -40.21 -8.14
CA ASP A 684 33.46 -41.47 -8.80
C ASP A 684 34.51 -41.23 -9.90
N ASP A 685 35.77 -41.01 -9.50
CA ASP A 685 36.94 -41.35 -10.30
C ASP A 685 38.19 -41.32 -9.42
N LEU A 686 38.37 -42.35 -8.62
CA LEU A 686 39.65 -42.79 -8.09
C LEU A 686 39.49 -44.24 -7.48
N ILE A 687 39.54 -45.28 -8.33
CA ILE A 687 40.31 -46.49 -8.12
C ILE A 687 40.46 -47.21 -9.48
#